data_3183709552d3613315d0e60e490f374b
#
_entry.id   3183709552d3613315d0e60e490f374b
#
_cell.length_a   1.000
_cell.length_b   1.000
_cell.length_c   1.000
_cell.angle_alpha   90.00
_cell.angle_beta   90.00
_cell.angle_gamma   90.00
#
_symmetry.space_group_name_H-M   'P 1'
#
loop_
_entity.id
_entity.type
_entity.pdbx_description
1 polymer ?
#
loop_
_entity_poly.entity_id
_entity_poly.type
_entity_poly.pdbx_seq_one_letter_code
_entity_poly.pdbx_strand_id
1 'polypeptide(L)'
;IAAINGPGSTVVSGSARALDELQAVFEAGQVRTWRIPVDYASHSPHVDEIRDQVLELLAPIRPRSGEMHFYSTVTGQRLDTTELGAEYWFRNLRGTVEFEAATRLLLQDGYDVFVESSPHPVLAAGVQETIDSTDTAARSIATLRRHNGDLSGFLRSVGEAFTAGAATRCIPSERGGGAHVGLPTYPFQRVRYWLRPDTGRRDIGAVGLTAAGHPLLGALTEGAASLVFTGRISLATHPWLADHQVAGTTVLPGAAFVELAVHAADRVGCGSIRELTVQTPLVLPEHGAVRLRVEVSEPTTGDGARPIRIDARPDAGTDASWTCHATGVLDVEASSPDWDLTSWPPAGAQPVDVSYDTLADHGYHYGPVFQGLHRMWRHNDHVYAEITLPTDPDTYNIHPALLDATLHAVSTEGPRLATSWRGISVHAVGASALRVRISPSRTGSVSMLLADTVGDPVAELGVGTTPIDPRELQAARVAQLDALYREVWVDHVAKTLPRKGNWAVVGADPLGAEAGLTAAGVDARAYPGLDALAEADGRVPDYLVLTVPAGAEVAATARETLRQLDVLRASEALAAVTVVFLTTAAVPAFDQTGADLAGAAVWGLIRSAQAENPGRFVLADVDADEASWRALPRAVMSGESQMALREGRARVPRLAQGKPAGGTERFAGDKGTTLITGGTTPMGERLARHMVAVQGVRHLVLTGAEAPALAEELAELGATVTIAACDPGDRTALRELISCLPGEHPLTMAVHIPQALPSDETASPAPDSLDEVLRATVGAAEILDQEIGAATLVLFSSLAGTVGGNGTAAAAAAALDALARRRWAGGAPAVSLAWGPWALGDAPSRTGIAGVGVLGVREAVALFDTACRAGEPVLIPARLDLAELARQAGTGKALPPAFRSLVRTTGKRTAGKGLVSATSLRQRLASMAEADRHQALSDLISTQISAVLGLGSADAVQPNQIFRELGFDSLSILTLRNRLNSATGLRLDTSLMFHQSTPDDLIQHLEQALLEK
;
A
#
# COMPACT_ATOMS: atom_id res chain seq x y z
N ILE A 1 34.94 -60.85 19.12
CA ILE A 1 34.01 -59.75 18.88
C ILE A 1 33.88 -58.96 20.16
N ALA A 2 34.12 -57.65 20.07
CA ALA A 2 34.03 -56.74 21.21
C ALA A 2 32.65 -56.09 21.30
N ALA A 3 32.11 -55.71 20.16
CA ALA A 3 30.76 -55.11 20.12
C ALA A 3 30.07 -55.39 18.77
N ILE A 4 28.76 -55.51 18.82
CA ILE A 4 27.86 -55.56 17.68
C ILE A 4 26.96 -54.33 17.81
N ASN A 5 27.31 -53.25 17.05
CA ASN A 5 26.64 -51.96 17.19
C ASN A 5 25.48 -51.76 16.24
N GLY A 6 25.39 -52.59 15.21
CA GLY A 6 24.32 -52.55 14.19
C GLY A 6 24.53 -53.65 13.16
N PRO A 7 23.58 -53.87 12.23
CA PRO A 7 23.61 -54.96 11.23
C PRO A 7 24.90 -54.94 10.37
N GLY A 8 25.48 -53.80 10.09
CA GLY A 8 26.69 -53.61 9.30
C GLY A 8 27.90 -53.15 10.13
N SER A 9 27.81 -53.08 11.47
CA SER A 9 28.82 -52.47 12.32
C SER A 9 29.24 -53.41 13.46
N THR A 10 30.43 -54.02 13.33
CA THR A 10 31.02 -54.92 14.33
C THR A 10 32.39 -54.43 14.75
N VAL A 11 32.68 -54.40 16.04
CA VAL A 11 33.97 -54.08 16.62
C VAL A 11 34.67 -55.36 17.10
N VAL A 12 35.94 -55.47 16.84
CA VAL A 12 36.79 -56.57 17.31
C VAL A 12 37.89 -56.04 18.20
N SER A 13 38.29 -56.75 19.25
CA SER A 13 39.40 -56.41 20.12
C SER A 13 40.30 -57.63 20.32
N GLY A 14 41.58 -57.37 20.57
CA GLY A 14 42.55 -58.42 20.75
C GLY A 14 43.99 -57.85 20.76
N SER A 15 44.98 -58.74 20.68
CA SER A 15 46.41 -58.30 20.59
C SER A 15 46.62 -57.52 19.28
N ALA A 16 47.49 -56.51 19.29
CA ALA A 16 47.82 -55.69 18.14
C ALA A 16 48.17 -56.54 16.89
N ARG A 17 48.99 -57.57 17.06
CA ARG A 17 49.36 -58.48 15.98
C ARG A 17 48.15 -59.22 15.36
N ALA A 18 47.26 -59.74 16.19
CA ALA A 18 46.08 -60.45 15.68
C ALA A 18 45.12 -59.52 14.95
N LEU A 19 45.01 -58.24 15.39
CA LEU A 19 44.21 -57.25 14.72
C LEU A 19 44.84 -56.82 13.37
N ASP A 20 46.16 -56.71 13.28
CA ASP A 20 46.86 -56.41 12.01
C ASP A 20 46.67 -57.53 10.98
N GLU A 21 46.80 -58.79 11.43
CA GLU A 21 46.50 -59.96 10.58
C GLU A 21 45.04 -60.00 10.09
N LEU A 22 44.10 -59.68 10.97
CA LEU A 22 42.66 -59.65 10.64
C LEU A 22 42.33 -58.51 9.72
N GLN A 23 42.91 -57.32 9.93
CA GLN A 23 42.71 -56.17 9.06
C GLN A 23 43.20 -56.48 7.64
N ALA A 24 44.36 -57.10 7.47
CA ALA A 24 44.89 -57.48 6.17
C ALA A 24 43.94 -58.45 5.42
N VAL A 25 43.32 -59.40 6.17
CA VAL A 25 42.31 -60.30 5.56
C VAL A 25 41.04 -59.56 5.10
N PHE A 26 40.55 -58.63 5.88
CA PHE A 26 39.38 -57.87 5.53
C PHE A 26 39.64 -56.88 4.37
N GLU A 27 40.82 -56.23 4.35
CA GLU A 27 41.24 -55.39 3.24
C GLU A 27 41.33 -56.18 1.91
N ALA A 28 41.89 -57.40 1.97
CA ALA A 28 41.95 -58.29 0.81
C ALA A 28 40.51 -58.70 0.33
N GLY A 29 39.58 -58.80 1.29
CA GLY A 29 38.18 -59.11 1.03
C GLY A 29 37.32 -57.87 0.65
N GLN A 30 37.92 -56.71 0.51
CA GLN A 30 37.25 -55.42 0.28
C GLN A 30 36.22 -55.05 1.37
N VAL A 31 36.38 -55.55 2.58
CA VAL A 31 35.59 -55.14 3.73
C VAL A 31 36.22 -53.87 4.34
N ARG A 32 35.41 -52.82 4.50
CA ARG A 32 35.89 -51.58 5.08
C ARG A 32 36.24 -51.74 6.55
N THR A 33 37.45 -51.46 6.93
CA THR A 33 37.95 -51.48 8.30
C THR A 33 38.63 -50.19 8.66
N TRP A 34 38.64 -49.85 9.97
CA TRP A 34 39.43 -48.77 10.53
C TRP A 34 39.86 -49.10 11.95
N ARG A 35 41.04 -48.60 12.33
CA ARG A 35 41.60 -48.82 13.65
C ARG A 35 41.14 -47.74 14.61
N ILE A 36 40.59 -48.18 15.77
CA ILE A 36 40.25 -47.28 16.85
C ILE A 36 41.54 -47.00 17.64
N PRO A 37 41.95 -45.75 17.92
CA PRO A 37 43.21 -45.42 18.60
C PRO A 37 43.05 -45.61 20.13
N VAL A 38 43.01 -46.86 20.57
CA VAL A 38 43.00 -47.28 21.97
C VAL A 38 44.12 -48.23 22.23
N ASP A 39 44.70 -48.23 23.43
CA ASP A 39 45.86 -49.00 23.83
C ASP A 39 45.51 -50.20 24.76
N TYR A 40 44.23 -50.48 24.92
CA TYR A 40 43.74 -51.61 25.72
C TYR A 40 42.68 -52.42 24.95
N ALA A 41 42.57 -53.74 25.32
CA ALA A 41 41.66 -54.66 24.67
C ALA A 41 40.49 -54.99 25.59
N SER A 42 39.58 -54.06 25.80
CA SER A 42 38.28 -54.32 26.46
C SER A 42 37.46 -55.34 25.65
N HIS A 43 36.54 -55.95 26.28
CA HIS A 43 35.63 -56.94 25.69
C HIS A 43 36.39 -58.16 25.10
N SER A 44 37.51 -58.51 25.73
CA SER A 44 38.34 -59.65 25.32
C SER A 44 38.85 -60.43 26.53
N PRO A 45 39.47 -61.61 26.32
CA PRO A 45 40.12 -62.39 27.42
C PRO A 45 41.21 -61.65 28.19
N HIS A 46 41.88 -60.64 27.67
CA HIS A 46 42.84 -59.79 28.37
C HIS A 46 42.23 -59.16 29.63
N VAL A 47 40.94 -58.96 29.71
CA VAL A 47 40.28 -58.36 30.87
C VAL A 47 40.28 -59.32 32.07
N ASP A 48 40.41 -60.61 31.81
CA ASP A 48 40.42 -61.64 32.88
C ASP A 48 41.64 -61.49 33.83
N GLU A 49 42.73 -60.85 33.35
CA GLU A 49 43.95 -60.56 34.17
C GLU A 49 43.64 -59.57 35.28
N ILE A 50 42.70 -58.65 35.11
CA ILE A 50 42.37 -57.64 36.12
C ILE A 50 41.06 -57.90 36.83
N ARG A 51 40.48 -59.16 36.69
CA ARG A 51 39.17 -59.51 37.21
C ARG A 51 39.00 -59.25 38.69
N ASP A 52 39.94 -59.74 39.48
CA ASP A 52 39.89 -59.67 40.96
C ASP A 52 40.01 -58.21 41.44
N GLN A 53 40.83 -57.38 40.77
CA GLN A 53 40.94 -55.94 41.04
C GLN A 53 39.68 -55.17 40.72
N VAL A 54 39.03 -55.51 39.61
CA VAL A 54 37.76 -54.86 39.18
C VAL A 54 36.66 -55.25 40.17
N LEU A 55 36.56 -56.53 40.56
CA LEU A 55 35.56 -56.95 41.50
C LEU A 55 35.76 -56.36 42.91
N GLU A 56 36.99 -56.17 43.35
CA GLU A 56 37.29 -55.51 44.61
C GLU A 56 36.95 -54.07 44.63
N LEU A 57 37.31 -53.31 43.54
CA LEU A 57 36.99 -51.89 43.36
C LEU A 57 35.47 -51.69 43.32
N LEU A 58 34.72 -52.56 42.69
CA LEU A 58 33.27 -52.42 42.51
C LEU A 58 32.46 -53.08 43.65
N ALA A 59 33.10 -53.74 44.57
CA ALA A 59 32.43 -54.40 45.72
C ALA A 59 31.52 -53.48 46.57
N PRO A 60 31.81 -52.12 46.67
CA PRO A 60 30.92 -51.25 47.42
C PRO A 60 29.59 -50.94 46.70
N ILE A 61 29.43 -51.27 45.41
CA ILE A 61 28.20 -50.98 44.65
C ILE A 61 27.01 -51.68 45.29
N ARG A 62 25.95 -50.97 45.57
CA ARG A 62 24.68 -51.52 46.12
C ARG A 62 23.56 -51.05 45.13
N PRO A 63 23.33 -51.82 44.09
CA PRO A 63 22.31 -51.54 43.13
C PRO A 63 20.91 -51.57 43.76
N ARG A 64 20.02 -50.68 43.22
CA ARG A 64 18.60 -50.60 43.63
C ARG A 64 17.72 -50.73 42.40
N SER A 65 16.49 -51.16 42.59
CA SER A 65 15.51 -51.22 41.53
C SER A 65 15.24 -49.73 41.09
N GLY A 66 15.35 -49.46 39.81
CA GLY A 66 15.06 -48.18 39.18
C GLY A 66 13.61 -48.12 38.68
N GLU A 67 13.07 -46.91 38.59
CA GLU A 67 11.73 -46.67 38.03
C GLU A 67 11.70 -46.75 36.50
N MET A 68 12.85 -46.58 35.84
CA MET A 68 12.97 -46.66 34.40
C MET A 68 13.45 -48.02 33.95
N HIS A 69 12.97 -48.47 32.80
CA HIS A 69 13.38 -49.73 32.21
C HIS A 69 14.86 -49.67 31.78
N PHE A 70 15.63 -50.68 32.16
CA PHE A 70 17.03 -50.83 31.80
C PHE A 70 17.18 -52.04 30.84
N TYR A 71 17.75 -51.74 29.66
CA TYR A 71 18.08 -52.75 28.65
C TYR A 71 19.60 -52.92 28.61
N SER A 72 20.02 -54.12 28.96
CA SER A 72 21.42 -54.45 29.12
C SER A 72 22.07 -54.86 27.81
N THR A 73 23.12 -54.15 27.40
CA THR A 73 23.98 -54.55 26.27
C THR A 73 24.91 -55.72 26.60
N VAL A 74 24.96 -56.19 27.88
CA VAL A 74 25.70 -57.39 28.29
C VAL A 74 24.89 -58.65 28.00
N THR A 75 23.56 -58.56 28.12
CA THR A 75 22.66 -59.70 27.96
C THR A 75 21.76 -59.62 26.75
N GLY A 76 21.68 -58.47 26.10
CA GLY A 76 20.73 -58.18 25.03
C GLY A 76 19.28 -58.14 25.50
N GLN A 77 19.02 -58.08 26.84
CA GLN A 77 17.69 -58.20 27.42
C GLN A 77 17.37 -57.06 28.41
N ARG A 78 16.08 -56.89 28.71
CA ARG A 78 15.63 -56.05 29.82
C ARG A 78 16.06 -56.66 31.15
N LEU A 79 16.63 -55.86 32.05
CA LEU A 79 17.20 -56.30 33.31
C LEU A 79 16.66 -55.43 34.47
N ASP A 80 16.50 -56.05 35.65
CA ASP A 80 16.27 -55.28 36.88
C ASP A 80 17.59 -54.68 37.34
N THR A 81 17.54 -53.37 37.63
CA THR A 81 18.75 -52.61 38.00
C THR A 81 19.37 -53.08 39.31
N THR A 82 18.70 -53.89 40.12
CA THR A 82 19.26 -54.57 41.30
C THR A 82 20.36 -55.59 40.95
N GLU A 83 20.42 -56.04 39.69
CA GLU A 83 21.42 -56.99 39.20
C GLU A 83 22.74 -56.30 38.81
N LEU A 84 22.83 -55.00 38.80
CA LEU A 84 23.99 -54.19 38.36
C LEU A 84 25.12 -54.15 39.41
N GLY A 85 25.41 -55.24 40.01
CA GLY A 85 26.49 -55.42 41.00
C GLY A 85 27.88 -55.55 40.35
N ALA A 86 28.91 -55.80 41.20
CA ALA A 86 30.31 -55.84 40.72
C ALA A 86 30.52 -56.90 39.61
N GLU A 87 29.93 -58.05 39.71
CA GLU A 87 30.03 -59.12 38.72
C GLU A 87 29.37 -58.74 37.39
N TYR A 88 28.25 -58.00 37.43
CA TYR A 88 27.64 -57.41 36.20
C TYR A 88 28.59 -56.49 35.46
N TRP A 89 29.24 -55.58 36.18
CA TRP A 89 30.14 -54.59 35.58
C TRP A 89 31.44 -55.25 35.10
N PHE A 90 31.92 -56.30 35.77
CA PHE A 90 33.03 -57.06 35.23
C PHE A 90 32.62 -57.76 33.91
N ARG A 91 31.45 -58.44 33.88
CA ARG A 91 30.94 -59.04 32.63
C ARG A 91 30.72 -57.98 31.52
N ASN A 92 30.31 -56.77 31.91
CA ASN A 92 30.16 -55.64 30.97
C ASN A 92 31.51 -55.26 30.32
N LEU A 93 32.56 -55.21 31.10
CA LEU A 93 33.92 -54.92 30.60
C LEU A 93 34.51 -56.05 29.77
N ARG A 94 34.16 -57.33 30.15
CA ARG A 94 34.71 -58.54 29.56
C ARG A 94 33.96 -59.07 28.34
N GLY A 95 32.63 -59.09 28.40
CA GLY A 95 31.78 -59.66 27.38
C GLY A 95 31.59 -58.80 26.14
N THR A 96 31.07 -59.45 25.09
CA THR A 96 30.65 -58.71 23.90
C THR A 96 29.53 -57.72 24.25
N VAL A 97 29.60 -56.51 23.66
CA VAL A 97 28.54 -55.53 23.77
C VAL A 97 27.47 -55.84 22.73
N GLU A 98 26.30 -56.32 23.20
CA GLU A 98 25.15 -56.73 22.39
C GLU A 98 24.23 -55.54 22.15
N PHE A 99 24.75 -54.47 21.53
CA PHE A 99 24.04 -53.18 21.38
C PHE A 99 22.91 -53.28 20.35
N GLU A 100 23.16 -53.97 19.23
CA GLU A 100 22.12 -54.20 18.22
C GLU A 100 20.95 -55.01 18.79
N ALA A 101 21.25 -56.10 19.54
CA ALA A 101 20.23 -56.95 20.16
C ALA A 101 19.34 -56.17 21.15
N ALA A 102 19.98 -55.34 22.00
CA ALA A 102 19.25 -54.43 22.90
C ALA A 102 18.42 -53.39 22.14
N THR A 103 18.92 -52.82 21.04
CA THR A 103 18.19 -51.85 20.20
C THR A 103 16.98 -52.52 19.53
N ARG A 104 17.13 -53.73 19.00
CA ARG A 104 16.02 -54.49 18.41
C ARG A 104 14.94 -54.81 19.44
N LEU A 105 15.31 -55.15 20.66
CA LEU A 105 14.35 -55.42 21.72
C LEU A 105 13.60 -54.13 22.11
N LEU A 106 14.27 -53.00 22.18
CA LEU A 106 13.61 -51.71 22.41
C LEU A 106 12.58 -51.39 21.33
N LEU A 107 12.93 -51.62 20.05
CA LEU A 107 11.99 -51.43 18.93
C LEU A 107 10.77 -52.38 19.04
N GLN A 108 11.00 -53.63 19.44
CA GLN A 108 9.91 -54.59 19.68
C GLN A 108 9.01 -54.18 20.84
N ASP A 109 9.59 -53.60 21.90
CA ASP A 109 8.86 -53.08 23.07
C ASP A 109 8.16 -51.75 22.79
N GLY A 110 8.25 -51.19 21.55
CA GLY A 110 7.50 -50.06 21.09
C GLY A 110 8.17 -48.67 21.34
N TYR A 111 9.47 -48.68 21.60
CA TYR A 111 10.22 -47.42 21.65
C TYR A 111 10.48 -46.89 20.24
N ASP A 112 10.11 -45.65 19.98
CA ASP A 112 10.14 -45.04 18.63
C ASP A 112 11.09 -43.83 18.55
N VAL A 113 11.64 -43.36 19.69
CA VAL A 113 12.63 -42.26 19.74
C VAL A 113 13.85 -42.67 20.54
N PHE A 114 14.99 -42.70 19.88
CA PHE A 114 16.29 -43.03 20.48
C PHE A 114 17.14 -41.76 20.55
N VAL A 115 17.58 -41.42 21.76
CA VAL A 115 18.39 -40.20 21.96
C VAL A 115 19.78 -40.60 22.47
N GLU A 116 20.83 -40.38 21.67
CA GLU A 116 22.21 -40.58 22.11
C GLU A 116 22.69 -39.39 22.93
N SER A 117 22.80 -39.59 24.25
CA SER A 117 23.33 -38.62 25.19
C SER A 117 24.86 -38.67 25.21
N SER A 118 25.46 -37.98 24.28
CA SER A 118 26.93 -37.93 24.11
C SER A 118 27.41 -36.59 23.56
N PRO A 119 28.71 -36.24 23.77
CA PRO A 119 29.30 -35.04 23.20
C PRO A 119 29.50 -35.12 21.67
N HIS A 120 29.46 -36.34 21.12
CA HIS A 120 29.51 -36.60 19.68
C HIS A 120 28.87 -37.97 19.38
N PRO A 121 27.97 -38.04 18.39
CA PRO A 121 27.28 -39.31 18.10
C PRO A 121 28.26 -40.35 17.57
N VAL A 122 28.29 -41.51 18.27
CA VAL A 122 29.13 -42.65 17.91
C VAL A 122 28.23 -43.85 17.55
N LEU A 123 27.11 -44.02 18.24
CA LEU A 123 26.18 -45.11 18.10
C LEU A 123 24.95 -44.79 17.25
N ALA A 124 24.67 -43.49 17.01
CA ALA A 124 23.48 -43.06 16.26
C ALA A 124 23.39 -43.71 14.87
N ALA A 125 24.51 -43.97 14.22
CA ALA A 125 24.54 -44.65 12.91
C ALA A 125 24.09 -46.13 13.04
N GLY A 126 24.63 -46.85 14.03
CA GLY A 126 24.27 -48.26 14.29
C GLY A 126 22.79 -48.39 14.72
N VAL A 127 22.30 -47.44 15.54
CA VAL A 127 20.86 -47.37 15.88
C VAL A 127 20.02 -47.16 14.61
N GLN A 128 20.41 -46.24 13.73
CA GLN A 128 19.68 -45.98 12.51
C GLN A 128 19.70 -47.19 11.55
N GLU A 129 20.86 -47.85 11.37
CA GLU A 129 20.95 -49.08 10.57
C GLU A 129 20.05 -50.17 11.12
N THR A 130 19.94 -50.28 12.44
CA THR A 130 19.07 -51.25 13.08
C THR A 130 17.59 -50.90 12.84
N ILE A 131 17.21 -49.62 12.96
CA ILE A 131 15.86 -49.12 12.63
C ILE A 131 15.55 -49.41 11.16
N ASP A 132 16.45 -49.04 10.25
CA ASP A 132 16.27 -49.21 8.79
C ASP A 132 16.14 -50.71 8.40
N SER A 133 16.70 -51.62 9.20
CA SER A 133 16.56 -53.06 9.01
C SER A 133 15.24 -53.65 9.54
N THR A 134 14.41 -52.81 10.15
CA THR A 134 13.07 -53.16 10.68
C THR A 134 12.00 -52.32 9.99
N ASP A 135 10.77 -52.77 9.99
CA ASP A 135 9.64 -52.02 9.39
C ASP A 135 9.02 -51.07 10.44
N THR A 136 9.85 -50.23 11.07
CA THR A 136 9.43 -49.28 12.11
C THR A 136 9.75 -47.83 11.71
N ALA A 137 8.91 -46.90 12.14
CA ALA A 137 9.09 -45.46 11.89
C ALA A 137 9.91 -44.74 12.99
N ALA A 138 10.75 -45.48 13.71
CA ALA A 138 11.55 -44.94 14.81
C ALA A 138 12.62 -43.92 14.33
N ARG A 139 13.11 -43.07 15.23
CA ARG A 139 14.09 -42.02 14.96
C ARG A 139 15.29 -42.10 15.90
N SER A 140 16.49 -41.89 15.36
CA SER A 140 17.73 -41.77 16.14
C SER A 140 18.16 -40.32 16.17
N ILE A 141 18.41 -39.76 17.35
CA ILE A 141 18.72 -38.33 17.59
C ILE A 141 20.00 -38.24 18.42
N ALA A 142 20.94 -37.42 17.96
CA ALA A 142 22.17 -37.10 18.71
C ALA A 142 21.95 -35.82 19.52
N THR A 143 22.44 -35.78 20.77
CA THR A 143 22.33 -34.59 21.62
C THR A 143 23.29 -33.48 21.21
N LEU A 144 24.56 -33.81 21.00
CA LEU A 144 25.61 -32.84 20.63
C LEU A 144 26.47 -33.38 19.48
N ARG A 145 27.20 -32.52 18.84
CA ARG A 145 28.14 -32.84 17.77
C ARG A 145 29.44 -32.07 17.93
N ARG A 146 30.55 -32.66 17.54
CA ARG A 146 31.85 -31.97 17.52
C ARG A 146 31.74 -30.67 16.68
N HIS A 147 32.26 -29.58 17.20
CA HIS A 147 32.17 -28.23 16.63
C HIS A 147 30.77 -27.60 16.63
N ASN A 148 29.76 -28.22 17.21
CA ASN A 148 28.41 -27.70 17.38
C ASN A 148 27.83 -28.20 18.73
N GLY A 149 28.60 -28.05 19.78
CA GLY A 149 28.27 -28.53 21.16
C GLY A 149 27.82 -27.40 22.07
N ASP A 150 27.37 -26.29 21.52
CA ASP A 150 26.82 -25.14 22.25
C ASP A 150 25.32 -25.36 22.63
N LEU A 151 24.78 -24.41 23.37
CA LEU A 151 23.38 -24.45 23.77
C LEU A 151 22.42 -24.43 22.54
N SER A 152 22.79 -23.75 21.47
CA SER A 152 22.00 -23.73 20.24
C SER A 152 21.93 -25.11 19.59
N GLY A 153 23.06 -25.79 19.51
CA GLY A 153 23.15 -27.18 19.04
C GLY A 153 22.28 -28.13 19.87
N PHE A 154 22.39 -28.03 21.20
CA PHE A 154 21.58 -28.82 22.13
C PHE A 154 20.07 -28.54 21.97
N LEU A 155 19.64 -27.27 21.92
CA LEU A 155 18.22 -26.91 21.74
C LEU A 155 17.66 -27.36 20.39
N ARG A 156 18.49 -27.43 19.37
CA ARG A 156 18.10 -27.98 18.06
C ARG A 156 17.81 -29.49 18.20
N SER A 157 18.67 -30.23 18.90
CA SER A 157 18.45 -31.67 19.16
C SER A 157 17.20 -31.90 20.01
N VAL A 158 16.90 -31.02 20.96
CA VAL A 158 15.63 -31.02 21.71
C VAL A 158 14.44 -30.77 20.77
N GLY A 159 14.57 -29.83 19.84
CA GLY A 159 13.55 -29.58 18.81
C GLY A 159 13.34 -30.78 17.89
N GLU A 160 14.42 -31.48 17.49
CA GLU A 160 14.34 -32.74 16.72
C GLU A 160 13.61 -33.82 17.51
N ALA A 161 13.92 -33.99 18.80
CA ALA A 161 13.23 -34.92 19.66
C ALA A 161 11.72 -34.59 19.82
N PHE A 162 11.40 -33.33 19.98
CA PHE A 162 10.01 -32.86 20.04
C PHE A 162 9.26 -33.18 18.75
N THR A 163 9.85 -32.87 17.59
CA THR A 163 9.20 -33.16 16.29
C THR A 163 9.08 -34.64 16.00
N ALA A 164 9.94 -35.49 16.63
CA ALA A 164 9.83 -36.93 16.59
C ALA A 164 8.78 -37.50 17.57
N GLY A 165 8.12 -36.67 18.37
CA GLY A 165 7.06 -37.07 19.29
C GLY A 165 7.52 -37.27 20.75
N ALA A 166 8.80 -37.04 21.08
CA ALA A 166 9.27 -37.15 22.45
C ALA A 166 8.67 -36.06 23.33
N ALA A 167 8.16 -36.40 24.50
CA ALA A 167 7.62 -35.47 25.48
C ALA A 167 8.75 -34.62 26.10
N THR A 168 9.08 -33.50 25.45
CA THR A 168 10.10 -32.56 25.92
C THR A 168 9.43 -31.46 26.77
N ARG A 169 9.91 -31.28 28.02
CA ARG A 169 9.46 -30.17 28.88
C ARG A 169 10.15 -28.84 28.58
N CYS A 170 10.81 -28.73 27.44
CA CYS A 170 11.63 -27.55 27.09
C CYS A 170 10.87 -26.47 26.35
N ILE A 171 9.58 -26.62 26.06
CA ILE A 171 8.74 -25.51 25.62
C ILE A 171 8.42 -24.69 26.87
N PRO A 172 8.77 -23.38 26.92
CA PRO A 172 8.34 -22.54 28.02
C PRO A 172 6.83 -22.62 28.11
N SER A 173 6.33 -23.20 29.20
CA SER A 173 4.89 -23.15 29.47
C SER A 173 4.48 -21.70 29.51
N GLU A 174 3.27 -21.38 29.10
CA GLU A 174 2.64 -20.02 28.97
C GLU A 174 2.76 -19.06 30.17
N ARG A 175 3.57 -19.40 31.16
CA ARG A 175 3.77 -18.63 32.40
C ARG A 175 4.97 -17.69 32.41
N GLY A 176 5.76 -17.65 31.38
CA GLY A 176 6.82 -16.63 31.26
C GLY A 176 6.52 -15.73 30.07
N GLY A 177 6.25 -14.45 30.31
CA GLY A 177 5.97 -13.44 29.28
C GLY A 177 7.14 -13.19 28.31
N GLY A 178 7.46 -14.21 27.52
CA GLY A 178 8.36 -14.08 26.40
C GLY A 178 7.64 -13.37 25.25
N ALA A 179 8.31 -12.41 24.63
CA ALA A 179 7.81 -11.76 23.42
C ALA A 179 7.52 -12.83 22.35
N HIS A 180 6.41 -12.73 21.66
CA HIS A 180 6.11 -13.53 20.49
C HIS A 180 7.21 -13.31 19.43
N VAL A 181 8.04 -14.33 19.23
CA VAL A 181 9.01 -14.33 18.13
C VAL A 181 8.28 -14.83 16.89
N GLY A 182 8.22 -14.00 15.85
CA GLY A 182 7.69 -14.43 14.55
C GLY A 182 8.54 -15.56 13.98
N LEU A 183 8.01 -16.77 13.99
CA LEU A 183 8.66 -17.91 13.33
C LEU A 183 8.55 -17.73 11.80
N PRO A 184 9.57 -18.15 11.03
CA PRO A 184 9.44 -18.18 9.59
C PRO A 184 8.27 -19.10 9.21
N THR A 185 7.41 -18.60 8.34
CA THR A 185 6.31 -19.39 7.78
C THR A 185 6.85 -20.53 6.92
N TYR A 186 5.98 -21.48 6.59
CA TYR A 186 6.32 -22.54 5.63
C TYR A 186 6.99 -21.96 4.38
N PRO A 187 8.13 -22.50 3.94
CA PRO A 187 8.83 -22.03 2.74
C PRO A 187 8.06 -22.47 1.50
N PHE A 188 6.96 -21.78 1.23
CA PHE A 188 6.17 -22.05 0.04
C PHE A 188 7.05 -21.94 -1.22
N GLN A 189 7.04 -22.95 -2.02
CA GLN A 189 7.53 -22.85 -3.39
C GLN A 189 6.58 -21.89 -4.11
N ARG A 190 6.97 -20.62 -4.15
CA ARG A 190 6.15 -19.55 -4.71
C ARG A 190 6.09 -19.64 -6.24
N VAL A 191 5.42 -20.65 -6.73
CA VAL A 191 5.00 -20.72 -8.12
C VAL A 191 3.66 -20.02 -8.22
N ARG A 192 3.57 -19.05 -9.10
CA ARG A 192 2.35 -18.28 -9.28
C ARG A 192 1.35 -19.10 -10.11
N TYR A 193 0.44 -19.80 -9.45
CA TYR A 193 -0.66 -20.54 -10.06
C TYR A 193 -1.91 -19.69 -10.34
N TRP A 194 -1.90 -18.42 -9.91
CA TRP A 194 -3.02 -17.53 -10.16
C TRP A 194 -3.15 -17.33 -11.68
N LEU A 195 -4.26 -17.72 -12.24
CA LEU A 195 -4.61 -17.43 -13.62
C LEU A 195 -4.51 -15.91 -13.79
N ARG A 196 -3.51 -15.45 -14.51
CA ARG A 196 -3.53 -14.08 -15.00
C ARG A 196 -4.72 -14.03 -15.96
N PRO A 197 -5.71 -13.14 -15.78
CA PRO A 197 -6.57 -12.82 -16.88
C PRO A 197 -5.62 -12.48 -18.02
N ASP A 198 -5.85 -13.07 -19.17
CA ASP A 198 -5.08 -12.73 -20.37
C ASP A 198 -5.35 -11.25 -20.68
N THR A 199 -4.59 -10.38 -20.02
CA THR A 199 -4.64 -8.92 -20.24
C THR A 199 -3.95 -8.57 -21.54
N GLY A 200 -3.39 -9.57 -22.19
CA GLY A 200 -2.49 -9.38 -23.32
C GLY A 200 -3.28 -9.63 -24.54
N ARG A 201 -4.07 -9.70 -25.11
CA ARG A 201 -4.60 -9.87 -26.48
C ARG A 201 -6.11 -10.16 -26.46
N ARG A 202 -6.88 -9.20 -26.02
CA ARG A 202 -8.20 -9.03 -26.62
C ARG A 202 -7.96 -8.93 -28.11
N ASP A 203 -8.68 -9.70 -28.87
CA ASP A 203 -8.61 -9.63 -30.33
C ASP A 203 -8.88 -8.17 -30.76
N ILE A 204 -7.76 -7.44 -30.92
CA ILE A 204 -7.79 -6.01 -31.31
C ILE A 204 -8.41 -5.88 -32.69
N GLY A 205 -8.32 -6.95 -33.53
CA GLY A 205 -9.00 -7.04 -34.82
C GLY A 205 -10.53 -7.00 -34.70
N ALA A 206 -11.09 -7.54 -33.63
CA ALA A 206 -12.54 -7.53 -33.40
C ALA A 206 -13.13 -6.12 -33.20
N VAL A 207 -12.29 -5.13 -32.85
CA VAL A 207 -12.69 -3.71 -32.72
C VAL A 207 -12.17 -2.86 -33.90
N GLY A 208 -11.71 -3.49 -34.98
CA GLY A 208 -11.27 -2.79 -36.19
C GLY A 208 -9.89 -2.12 -36.10
N LEU A 209 -9.05 -2.54 -35.14
CA LEU A 209 -7.69 -2.04 -34.98
C LEU A 209 -6.68 -3.14 -35.35
N THR A 210 -5.50 -2.73 -35.79
CA THR A 210 -4.37 -3.64 -36.05
C THR A 210 -3.50 -3.74 -34.82
N ALA A 211 -3.03 -4.94 -34.47
CA ALA A 211 -2.08 -5.15 -33.39
C ALA A 211 -0.74 -4.50 -33.75
N ALA A 212 -0.17 -3.72 -32.83
CA ALA A 212 1.10 -3.06 -33.03
C ALA A 212 2.28 -4.05 -33.15
N GLY A 213 2.19 -5.21 -32.48
CA GLY A 213 3.24 -6.23 -32.49
C GLY A 213 4.48 -5.87 -31.66
N HIS A 214 4.34 -5.04 -30.66
CA HIS A 214 5.43 -4.55 -29.82
C HIS A 214 5.04 -4.61 -28.34
N PRO A 215 5.94 -4.98 -27.40
CA PRO A 215 5.58 -5.15 -25.99
C PRO A 215 5.01 -3.90 -25.31
N LEU A 216 5.50 -2.70 -25.65
CA LEU A 216 5.03 -1.43 -25.07
C LEU A 216 3.85 -0.81 -25.81
N LEU A 217 3.46 -1.35 -26.98
CA LEU A 217 2.38 -0.83 -27.82
C LEU A 217 1.29 -1.88 -28.01
N GLY A 218 0.03 -1.47 -27.98
CA GLY A 218 -1.12 -2.37 -28.15
C GLY A 218 -1.68 -2.36 -29.56
N ALA A 219 -2.04 -1.21 -30.07
CA ALA A 219 -2.77 -1.07 -31.32
C ALA A 219 -2.14 -0.03 -32.24
N LEU A 220 -2.37 -0.25 -33.53
CA LEU A 220 -2.02 0.63 -34.65
C LEU A 220 -3.30 1.09 -35.34
N THR A 221 -3.37 2.38 -35.67
CA THR A 221 -4.42 2.99 -36.49
C THR A 221 -3.82 3.80 -37.62
N GLU A 222 -4.35 3.63 -38.82
CA GLU A 222 -3.98 4.43 -39.98
C GLU A 222 -4.93 5.62 -40.09
N GLY A 223 -4.41 6.81 -39.95
CA GLY A 223 -5.13 8.06 -40.21
C GLY A 223 -4.91 8.57 -41.63
N ALA A 224 -5.65 9.59 -42.03
CA ALA A 224 -5.53 10.16 -43.38
C ALA A 224 -4.18 10.84 -43.66
N ALA A 225 -3.45 11.25 -42.60
CA ALA A 225 -2.16 11.96 -42.72
C ALA A 225 -1.09 11.46 -41.73
N SER A 226 -1.36 10.42 -40.97
CA SER A 226 -0.41 9.89 -39.98
C SER A 226 -0.72 8.43 -39.62
N LEU A 227 0.32 7.72 -39.19
CA LEU A 227 0.25 6.42 -38.60
C LEU A 227 0.36 6.58 -37.08
N VAL A 228 -0.60 6.07 -36.33
CA VAL A 228 -0.66 6.25 -34.88
C VAL A 228 -0.64 4.91 -34.15
N PHE A 229 0.36 4.71 -33.32
CA PHE A 229 0.43 3.60 -32.38
C PHE A 229 -0.05 4.04 -31.00
N THR A 230 -0.76 3.19 -30.32
CA THR A 230 -1.21 3.43 -28.94
C THR A 230 -0.76 2.32 -28.03
N GLY A 231 -0.38 2.68 -26.81
CA GLY A 231 0.08 1.73 -25.80
C GLY A 231 -0.37 2.11 -24.40
N ARG A 232 -0.26 1.18 -23.50
CA ARG A 232 -0.52 1.37 -22.07
C ARG A 232 0.60 0.75 -21.26
N ILE A 233 1.34 1.57 -20.50
CA ILE A 233 2.49 1.14 -19.69
C ILE A 233 2.15 1.31 -18.21
N SER A 234 2.44 0.28 -17.42
CA SER A 234 2.41 0.31 -15.96
C SER A 234 3.49 -0.59 -15.37
N LEU A 235 3.90 -0.35 -14.13
CA LEU A 235 4.84 -1.23 -13.43
C LEU A 235 4.24 -2.61 -13.14
N ALA A 236 2.91 -2.74 -13.12
CA ALA A 236 2.22 -4.02 -12.99
C ALA A 236 2.29 -4.88 -14.26
N THR A 237 2.25 -4.27 -15.45
CA THR A 237 2.32 -4.96 -16.75
C THR A 237 3.74 -5.07 -17.29
N HIS A 238 4.63 -4.16 -16.89
CA HIS A 238 6.05 -4.12 -17.28
C HIS A 238 6.93 -3.97 -16.03
N PRO A 239 7.03 -5.01 -15.18
CA PRO A 239 7.72 -4.91 -13.88
C PRO A 239 9.20 -4.52 -13.99
N TRP A 240 9.87 -4.88 -15.09
CA TRP A 240 11.27 -4.57 -15.32
C TRP A 240 11.56 -3.06 -15.37
N LEU A 241 10.57 -2.22 -15.69
CA LEU A 241 10.72 -0.76 -15.68
C LEU A 241 10.94 -0.18 -14.27
N ALA A 242 10.54 -0.90 -13.22
CA ALA A 242 10.80 -0.49 -11.84
C ALA A 242 12.30 -0.50 -11.50
N ASP A 243 13.08 -1.26 -12.25
CA ASP A 243 14.54 -1.38 -12.08
C ASP A 243 15.32 -0.19 -12.65
N HIS A 244 14.67 0.75 -13.35
CA HIS A 244 15.30 1.97 -13.87
C HIS A 244 14.89 3.19 -13.05
N GLN A 245 15.70 3.53 -12.03
CA GLN A 245 15.45 4.68 -11.17
C GLN A 245 16.60 5.69 -11.24
N VAL A 246 16.25 6.94 -11.48
CA VAL A 246 17.18 8.08 -11.47
C VAL A 246 16.73 9.05 -10.38
N ALA A 247 17.62 9.41 -9.48
CA ALA A 247 17.35 10.23 -8.30
C ALA A 247 16.11 9.75 -7.51
N GLY A 248 15.96 8.42 -7.32
CA GLY A 248 14.86 7.80 -6.61
C GLY A 248 13.51 7.82 -7.31
N THR A 249 13.46 8.19 -8.60
CA THR A 249 12.24 8.25 -9.42
C THR A 249 12.31 7.25 -10.56
N THR A 250 11.28 6.43 -10.74
CA THR A 250 11.19 5.50 -11.87
C THR A 250 10.87 6.28 -13.15
N VAL A 251 11.77 6.22 -14.12
CA VAL A 251 11.69 6.96 -15.38
C VAL A 251 11.73 5.98 -16.54
N LEU A 252 10.94 6.19 -17.58
CA LEU A 252 11.10 5.44 -18.83
C LEU A 252 12.49 5.75 -19.40
N PRO A 253 13.37 4.74 -19.62
CA PRO A 253 14.72 4.96 -20.13
C PRO A 253 14.69 5.61 -21.53
N GLY A 254 15.67 6.45 -21.82
CA GLY A 254 15.85 7.06 -23.16
C GLY A 254 15.90 6.02 -24.26
N ALA A 255 16.49 4.87 -23.98
CA ALA A 255 16.55 3.70 -24.85
C ALA A 255 15.17 3.16 -25.25
N ALA A 256 14.14 3.30 -24.38
CA ALA A 256 12.78 2.86 -24.74
C ALA A 256 12.14 3.76 -25.80
N PHE A 257 12.45 5.07 -25.81
CA PHE A 257 11.99 5.96 -26.87
C PHE A 257 12.66 5.63 -28.20
N VAL A 258 13.93 5.22 -28.18
CA VAL A 258 14.65 4.73 -29.36
C VAL A 258 13.97 3.49 -29.91
N GLU A 259 13.69 2.51 -29.06
CA GLU A 259 13.02 1.26 -29.46
C GLU A 259 11.63 1.52 -30.07
N LEU A 260 10.82 2.40 -29.45
CA LEU A 260 9.53 2.82 -30.01
C LEU A 260 9.68 3.48 -31.39
N ALA A 261 10.72 4.28 -31.59
CA ALA A 261 10.98 4.96 -32.86
C ALA A 261 11.50 4.02 -33.93
N VAL A 262 12.37 3.05 -33.57
CA VAL A 262 12.84 1.99 -34.49
C VAL A 262 11.67 1.15 -34.95
N HIS A 263 10.82 0.69 -34.02
CA HIS A 263 9.62 -0.08 -34.38
C HIS A 263 8.67 0.69 -35.31
N ALA A 264 8.50 1.98 -35.06
CA ALA A 264 7.65 2.83 -35.92
C ALA A 264 8.29 3.07 -37.30
N ALA A 265 9.63 3.22 -37.36
CA ALA A 265 10.37 3.38 -38.59
C ALA A 265 10.22 2.15 -39.49
N ASP A 266 10.38 0.95 -38.98
CA ASP A 266 10.21 -0.33 -39.70
C ASP A 266 8.81 -0.41 -40.33
N ARG A 267 7.77 0.03 -39.64
CA ARG A 267 6.38 -0.02 -40.11
C ARG A 267 6.09 0.94 -41.25
N VAL A 268 6.84 2.04 -41.38
CA VAL A 268 6.70 3.00 -42.47
C VAL A 268 7.78 2.88 -43.55
N GLY A 269 8.63 1.84 -43.44
CA GLY A 269 9.70 1.57 -44.42
C GLY A 269 10.87 2.55 -44.37
N CYS A 270 11.12 3.17 -43.21
CA CYS A 270 12.31 3.98 -42.93
C CYS A 270 13.44 3.10 -42.41
N GLY A 271 14.67 3.26 -42.95
CA GLY A 271 15.83 2.44 -42.62
C GLY A 271 16.66 2.92 -41.46
N SER A 272 16.45 4.17 -41.02
CA SER A 272 17.22 4.78 -39.91
C SER A 272 16.45 5.89 -39.22
N ILE A 273 16.99 6.36 -38.11
CA ILE A 273 16.47 7.55 -37.37
C ILE A 273 17.55 8.61 -37.44
N ARG A 274 17.27 9.70 -38.16
CA ARG A 274 18.20 10.83 -38.31
C ARG A 274 18.50 11.47 -36.96
N GLU A 275 17.42 11.76 -36.19
CA GLU A 275 17.50 12.32 -34.87
C GLU A 275 16.24 11.98 -34.05
N LEU A 276 16.43 11.83 -32.73
CA LEU A 276 15.35 11.71 -31.74
C LEU A 276 15.76 12.48 -30.50
N THR A 277 14.90 13.39 -30.09
CA THR A 277 15.13 14.25 -28.89
C THR A 277 14.05 13.99 -27.86
N VAL A 278 14.45 13.58 -26.67
CA VAL A 278 13.59 13.47 -25.48
C VAL A 278 13.50 14.85 -24.85
N GLN A 279 12.33 15.46 -24.92
CA GLN A 279 12.06 16.82 -24.44
C GLN A 279 11.70 16.85 -22.95
N THR A 280 10.93 15.86 -22.51
CA THR A 280 10.45 15.76 -21.13
C THR A 280 10.58 14.31 -20.66
N PRO A 281 11.21 14.04 -19.52
CA PRO A 281 11.25 12.68 -18.99
C PRO A 281 9.85 12.12 -18.76
N LEU A 282 9.64 10.83 -19.08
CA LEU A 282 8.40 10.14 -18.76
C LEU A 282 8.56 9.41 -17.42
N VAL A 283 8.01 9.98 -16.39
CA VAL A 283 7.99 9.37 -15.05
C VAL A 283 6.87 8.34 -14.99
N LEU A 284 7.15 7.14 -14.48
CA LEU A 284 6.15 6.08 -14.33
C LEU A 284 5.59 6.09 -12.91
N PRO A 285 4.26 6.08 -12.75
CA PRO A 285 3.65 6.03 -11.44
C PRO A 285 3.84 4.65 -10.80
N GLU A 286 4.03 4.59 -9.49
CA GLU A 286 4.13 3.32 -8.74
C GLU A 286 2.84 2.49 -8.88
N HIS A 287 1.70 3.17 -8.96
CA HIS A 287 0.39 2.56 -9.15
C HIS A 287 -0.36 3.30 -10.26
N GLY A 288 -1.11 2.54 -11.05
CA GLY A 288 -1.79 3.09 -12.22
C GLY A 288 -1.01 2.82 -13.51
N ALA A 289 -1.26 3.59 -14.54
CA ALA A 289 -0.63 3.44 -15.85
C ALA A 289 -0.54 4.78 -16.58
N VAL A 290 0.29 4.83 -17.61
CA VAL A 290 0.32 5.89 -18.60
C VAL A 290 -0.13 5.35 -19.95
N ARG A 291 -0.87 6.15 -20.72
CA ARG A 291 -1.17 5.87 -22.13
C ARG A 291 -0.11 6.51 -22.98
N LEU A 292 0.43 5.73 -23.92
CA LEU A 292 1.35 6.20 -24.95
C LEU A 292 0.61 6.42 -26.26
N ARG A 293 1.12 7.39 -27.01
CA ARG A 293 0.81 7.61 -28.41
C ARG A 293 2.11 7.89 -29.17
N VAL A 294 2.39 7.07 -30.17
CA VAL A 294 3.49 7.30 -31.12
C VAL A 294 2.86 7.64 -32.45
N GLU A 295 3.15 8.81 -32.98
CA GLU A 295 2.57 9.33 -34.22
C GLU A 295 3.69 9.55 -35.25
N VAL A 296 3.57 8.94 -36.42
CA VAL A 296 4.45 9.16 -37.56
C VAL A 296 3.65 9.87 -38.64
N SER A 297 4.07 11.07 -38.98
CA SER A 297 3.40 11.91 -39.98
C SER A 297 3.85 11.55 -41.42
N GLU A 298 3.09 12.00 -42.38
CA GLU A 298 3.51 11.95 -43.80
C GLU A 298 4.80 12.75 -44.03
N PRO A 299 5.60 12.40 -45.09
CA PRO A 299 6.79 13.17 -45.38
C PRO A 299 6.47 14.63 -45.66
N THR A 300 7.21 15.54 -45.00
CA THR A 300 7.06 16.97 -45.16
C THR A 300 8.06 17.57 -46.17
N THR A 301 9.07 16.79 -46.51
CA THR A 301 10.17 17.17 -47.40
C THR A 301 10.32 16.16 -48.55
N GLY A 302 10.90 16.59 -49.68
CA GLY A 302 11.05 15.73 -50.86
C GLY A 302 12.08 14.59 -50.71
N ASP A 303 12.80 14.49 -49.57
CA ASP A 303 13.74 13.44 -49.23
C ASP A 303 13.07 12.20 -48.61
N GLY A 304 11.74 12.23 -48.42
CA GLY A 304 10.98 11.13 -47.83
C GLY A 304 11.07 11.00 -46.31
N ALA A 305 11.79 11.88 -45.65
CA ALA A 305 11.94 11.88 -44.21
C ALA A 305 10.60 12.14 -43.50
N ARG A 306 10.31 11.36 -42.45
CA ARG A 306 9.02 11.41 -41.71
C ARG A 306 9.21 11.92 -40.29
N PRO A 307 8.46 12.96 -39.86
CA PRO A 307 8.43 13.34 -38.46
C PRO A 307 7.81 12.26 -37.61
N ILE A 308 8.41 12.03 -36.41
CA ILE A 308 7.86 11.17 -35.35
C ILE A 308 7.66 11.97 -34.08
N ARG A 309 6.57 11.69 -33.38
CA ARG A 309 6.22 12.30 -32.09
C ARG A 309 5.76 11.23 -31.12
N ILE A 310 6.25 11.29 -29.88
CA ILE A 310 5.87 10.37 -28.80
C ILE A 310 5.29 11.19 -27.66
N ASP A 311 4.01 10.97 -27.41
CA ASP A 311 3.25 11.61 -26.34
C ASP A 311 2.82 10.60 -25.31
N ALA A 312 2.65 11.04 -24.04
CA ALA A 312 2.02 10.24 -23.02
C ALA A 312 1.02 11.08 -22.22
N ARG A 313 0.10 10.39 -21.53
CA ARG A 313 -0.79 10.97 -20.55
C ARG A 313 -1.13 9.94 -19.47
N PRO A 314 -1.52 10.34 -18.24
CA PRO A 314 -2.06 9.44 -17.25
C PRO A 314 -3.26 8.64 -17.77
N ASP A 315 -3.39 7.37 -17.35
CA ASP A 315 -4.55 6.52 -17.68
C ASP A 315 -5.76 6.79 -16.76
N ALA A 316 -5.78 7.95 -16.10
CA ALA A 316 -6.83 8.39 -15.21
C ALA A 316 -7.74 9.38 -15.93
N GLY A 317 -8.90 8.91 -16.38
CA GLY A 317 -9.93 9.76 -16.99
C GLY A 317 -9.73 10.10 -18.48
N THR A 318 -10.76 10.70 -19.09
CA THR A 318 -10.77 11.04 -20.53
C THR A 318 -10.23 12.44 -20.85
N ASP A 319 -10.05 13.30 -19.86
CA ASP A 319 -9.79 14.73 -20.03
C ASP A 319 -8.32 15.14 -19.78
N ALA A 320 -7.41 14.19 -19.42
CA ALA A 320 -5.98 14.47 -19.26
C ALA A 320 -5.35 14.85 -20.62
N SER A 321 -4.63 15.97 -20.65
CA SER A 321 -3.92 16.45 -21.84
C SER A 321 -2.72 15.55 -22.18
N TRP A 322 -2.44 15.42 -23.46
CA TRP A 322 -1.23 14.74 -23.93
C TRP A 322 0.00 15.62 -23.72
N THR A 323 1.03 15.05 -23.12
CA THR A 323 2.35 15.68 -22.96
C THR A 323 3.31 15.09 -23.99
N CYS A 324 4.04 15.95 -24.72
CA CYS A 324 5.08 15.51 -25.63
C CYS A 324 6.35 15.13 -24.85
N HIS A 325 6.77 13.88 -25.00
CA HIS A 325 7.99 13.38 -24.38
C HIS A 325 9.16 13.30 -25.35
N ALA A 326 8.93 12.93 -26.62
CA ALA A 326 9.99 12.91 -27.60
C ALA A 326 9.49 13.33 -29.00
N THR A 327 10.40 13.92 -29.78
CA THR A 327 10.22 14.21 -31.20
C THR A 327 11.45 13.80 -31.98
N GLY A 328 11.28 13.44 -33.25
CA GLY A 328 12.39 13.03 -34.09
C GLY A 328 12.05 13.02 -35.58
N VAL A 329 13.02 12.59 -36.36
CA VAL A 329 12.92 12.44 -37.82
C VAL A 329 13.41 11.06 -38.22
N LEU A 330 12.53 10.29 -38.85
CA LEU A 330 12.85 9.01 -39.47
C LEU A 330 13.36 9.24 -40.90
N ASP A 331 14.36 8.44 -41.32
CA ASP A 331 15.01 8.58 -42.62
C ASP A 331 14.83 7.29 -43.47
N VAL A 332 14.63 7.47 -44.76
CA VAL A 332 14.45 6.34 -45.68
C VAL A 332 15.79 5.62 -45.93
N GLU A 333 16.91 6.35 -45.84
CA GLU A 333 18.23 5.76 -46.09
C GLU A 333 18.61 4.80 -44.97
N ALA A 334 18.98 3.57 -45.33
CA ALA A 334 19.59 2.59 -44.45
C ALA A 334 21.11 2.67 -44.52
N SER A 335 21.80 2.77 -43.36
CA SER A 335 23.26 2.64 -43.32
C SER A 335 23.65 1.18 -43.49
N SER A 336 24.72 0.93 -44.28
CA SER A 336 25.37 -0.38 -44.32
C SER A 336 26.64 -0.29 -43.46
N PRO A 337 26.81 -1.14 -42.45
CA PRO A 337 27.98 -1.07 -41.57
C PRO A 337 29.25 -1.45 -42.33
N ASP A 338 30.29 -0.66 -42.21
CA ASP A 338 31.66 -0.91 -42.75
C ASP A 338 32.66 -1.24 -41.63
N TRP A 339 32.17 -1.64 -40.46
CA TRP A 339 32.92 -1.94 -39.26
C TRP A 339 32.52 -3.29 -38.66
N ASP A 340 33.44 -3.88 -37.84
CA ASP A 340 33.15 -5.04 -36.97
C ASP A 340 33.86 -4.89 -35.59
N LEU A 341 33.51 -5.74 -34.65
CA LEU A 341 34.15 -5.88 -33.36
C LEU A 341 34.60 -7.32 -33.08
N THR A 342 35.09 -7.99 -34.12
CA THR A 342 35.57 -9.39 -34.08
C THR A 342 36.87 -9.50 -33.27
N SER A 343 37.76 -8.49 -33.37
CA SER A 343 38.97 -8.40 -32.52
C SER A 343 38.66 -7.80 -31.18
N TRP A 344 38.47 -8.65 -30.15
CA TRP A 344 37.88 -8.24 -28.89
C TRP A 344 38.53 -8.86 -27.65
N PRO A 345 38.80 -8.10 -26.58
CA PRO A 345 38.97 -6.63 -26.62
C PRO A 345 40.22 -6.29 -27.43
N PRO A 346 40.42 -5.04 -27.92
CA PRO A 346 41.58 -4.70 -28.72
C PRO A 346 42.87 -4.89 -27.91
N ALA A 347 43.95 -5.28 -28.62
CA ALA A 347 45.23 -5.54 -27.98
C ALA A 347 45.75 -4.28 -27.25
N GLY A 348 46.11 -4.44 -25.97
CA GLY A 348 46.57 -3.32 -25.13
C GLY A 348 45.46 -2.57 -24.40
N ALA A 349 44.18 -2.99 -24.52
CA ALA A 349 43.09 -2.43 -23.76
C ALA A 349 43.28 -2.70 -22.24
N GLN A 350 43.12 -1.66 -21.43
CA GLN A 350 43.27 -1.74 -19.98
C GLN A 350 41.87 -2.00 -19.35
N PRO A 351 41.72 -3.03 -18.51
CA PRO A 351 40.48 -3.30 -17.81
C PRO A 351 40.13 -2.16 -16.84
N VAL A 352 38.84 -1.88 -16.71
CA VAL A 352 38.30 -0.89 -15.76
C VAL A 352 37.23 -1.59 -14.91
N ASP A 353 37.30 -1.40 -13.62
CA ASP A 353 36.33 -2.00 -12.71
C ASP A 353 34.94 -1.39 -12.91
N VAL A 354 33.94 -2.25 -12.91
CA VAL A 354 32.51 -1.88 -12.99
C VAL A 354 31.91 -1.95 -11.60
N SER A 355 31.34 -0.85 -11.13
CA SER A 355 30.69 -0.79 -9.82
C SER A 355 29.33 -0.10 -9.95
N TYR A 356 28.28 -0.87 -9.71
CA TYR A 356 26.90 -0.32 -9.61
C TYR A 356 26.68 0.47 -8.32
N ASP A 357 27.46 0.22 -7.27
CA ASP A 357 27.44 1.04 -6.04
C ASP A 357 27.91 2.47 -6.33
N THR A 358 28.95 2.64 -7.13
CA THR A 358 29.39 3.97 -7.58
C THR A 358 28.30 4.70 -8.40
N LEU A 359 27.56 3.98 -9.23
CA LEU A 359 26.44 4.56 -9.99
C LEU A 359 25.27 4.95 -9.04
N ALA A 360 25.05 4.16 -7.99
CA ALA A 360 24.04 4.48 -6.97
C ALA A 360 24.42 5.75 -6.19
N ASP A 361 25.69 5.94 -5.84
CA ASP A 361 26.20 7.17 -5.22
C ASP A 361 25.99 8.41 -6.12
N HIS A 362 26.02 8.22 -7.43
CA HIS A 362 25.72 9.27 -8.42
C HIS A 362 24.23 9.44 -8.71
N GLY A 363 23.32 8.75 -7.97
CA GLY A 363 21.88 8.87 -8.08
C GLY A 363 21.22 7.93 -9.09
N TYR A 364 21.93 6.92 -9.61
CA TYR A 364 21.35 5.90 -10.50
C TYR A 364 21.12 4.60 -9.72
N HIS A 365 19.87 4.29 -9.44
CA HIS A 365 19.51 3.06 -8.75
C HIS A 365 18.96 2.04 -9.76
N TYR A 366 19.86 1.22 -10.28
CA TYR A 366 19.53 0.18 -11.24
C TYR A 366 19.25 -1.14 -10.54
N GLY A 367 18.06 -1.72 -10.80
CA GLY A 367 17.73 -3.07 -10.37
C GLY A 367 18.31 -4.13 -11.31
N PRO A 368 18.08 -5.43 -11.01
CA PRO A 368 18.76 -6.56 -11.69
C PRO A 368 18.68 -6.54 -13.21
N VAL A 369 17.54 -6.10 -13.78
CA VAL A 369 17.34 -6.11 -15.24
C VAL A 369 18.22 -5.07 -15.95
N PHE A 370 18.59 -3.99 -15.26
CA PHE A 370 19.45 -2.93 -15.80
C PHE A 370 20.94 -3.08 -15.41
N GLN A 371 21.31 -4.09 -14.61
CA GLN A 371 22.71 -4.35 -14.26
C GLN A 371 23.42 -5.23 -15.29
N GLY A 372 23.29 -4.87 -16.57
CA GLY A 372 23.80 -5.64 -17.70
C GLY A 372 25.28 -5.44 -18.01
N LEU A 373 25.93 -4.39 -17.52
CA LEU A 373 27.36 -4.12 -17.77
C LEU A 373 28.24 -5.02 -16.89
N HIS A 374 28.99 -5.94 -17.51
CA HIS A 374 29.82 -6.93 -16.81
C HIS A 374 31.31 -6.65 -16.87
N ARG A 375 31.82 -6.18 -18.03
CA ARG A 375 33.23 -5.90 -18.25
C ARG A 375 33.41 -4.63 -19.04
N MET A 376 34.47 -3.91 -18.71
CA MET A 376 34.81 -2.67 -19.38
C MET A 376 36.33 -2.55 -19.54
N TRP A 377 36.74 -1.99 -20.67
CA TRP A 377 38.13 -1.67 -20.95
C TRP A 377 38.27 -0.28 -21.54
N ARG A 378 39.39 0.32 -21.35
CA ARG A 378 39.77 1.58 -21.99
C ARG A 378 40.97 1.37 -22.90
N HIS A 379 40.90 1.86 -24.12
CA HIS A 379 42.00 1.87 -25.08
C HIS A 379 42.00 3.19 -25.84
N ASN A 380 43.05 3.97 -25.68
CA ASN A 380 43.11 5.37 -26.12
C ASN A 380 41.93 6.16 -25.59
N ASP A 381 41.20 6.87 -26.48
CA ASP A 381 40.00 7.65 -26.14
C ASP A 381 38.69 6.82 -26.21
N HIS A 382 38.79 5.51 -26.45
CA HIS A 382 37.64 4.64 -26.60
C HIS A 382 37.40 3.79 -25.36
N VAL A 383 36.13 3.57 -25.05
CA VAL A 383 35.69 2.60 -24.05
C VAL A 383 35.10 1.37 -24.78
N TYR A 384 35.44 0.20 -24.29
CA TYR A 384 34.94 -1.08 -24.78
C TYR A 384 34.19 -1.75 -23.63
N ALA A 385 33.00 -2.28 -23.90
CA ALA A 385 32.17 -2.87 -22.86
C ALA A 385 31.48 -4.15 -23.33
N GLU A 386 31.37 -5.13 -22.44
CA GLU A 386 30.54 -6.32 -22.61
C GLU A 386 29.28 -6.17 -21.75
N ILE A 387 28.14 -6.31 -22.41
CA ILE A 387 26.84 -6.10 -21.79
C ILE A 387 25.96 -7.33 -22.09
N THR A 388 25.25 -7.79 -21.07
CA THR A 388 24.34 -8.94 -21.21
C THR A 388 23.00 -8.60 -20.59
N LEU A 389 21.92 -8.92 -21.27
CA LEU A 389 20.57 -8.80 -20.75
C LEU A 389 20.27 -9.97 -19.81
N PRO A 390 19.93 -9.75 -18.53
CA PRO A 390 19.65 -10.84 -17.59
C PRO A 390 18.24 -11.45 -17.72
N THR A 391 17.51 -11.09 -18.76
CA THR A 391 16.14 -11.58 -19.06
C THR A 391 16.02 -11.94 -20.54
N ASP A 392 14.89 -12.52 -20.94
CA ASP A 392 14.58 -12.79 -22.36
C ASP A 392 14.48 -11.46 -23.14
N PRO A 393 15.12 -11.30 -24.31
CA PRO A 393 14.96 -10.12 -25.16
C PRO A 393 13.53 -9.89 -25.66
N ASP A 394 12.63 -10.88 -25.52
CA ASP A 394 11.23 -10.80 -25.98
C ASP A 394 11.16 -10.43 -27.48
N THR A 395 10.19 -9.63 -27.90
CA THR A 395 9.95 -9.18 -29.27
C THR A 395 10.44 -7.75 -29.53
N TYR A 396 11.38 -7.26 -28.71
CA TYR A 396 12.05 -5.98 -28.96
C TYR A 396 13.06 -6.09 -30.09
N ASN A 397 13.23 -5.00 -30.86
CA ASN A 397 14.36 -4.91 -31.79
C ASN A 397 15.69 -4.92 -31.03
N ILE A 398 15.82 -4.02 -30.07
CA ILE A 398 16.87 -4.02 -29.04
C ILE A 398 16.18 -3.77 -27.70
N HIS A 399 16.26 -4.72 -26.77
CA HIS A 399 15.63 -4.55 -25.47
C HIS A 399 16.11 -3.25 -24.78
N PRO A 400 15.20 -2.37 -24.32
CA PRO A 400 15.60 -1.07 -23.76
C PRO A 400 16.63 -1.15 -22.64
N ALA A 401 16.55 -2.14 -21.75
CA ALA A 401 17.53 -2.31 -20.68
C ALA A 401 18.92 -2.70 -21.20
N LEU A 402 19.01 -3.46 -22.32
CA LEU A 402 20.27 -3.81 -22.95
C LEU A 402 20.93 -2.57 -23.59
N LEU A 403 20.13 -1.75 -24.29
CA LEU A 403 20.62 -0.52 -24.89
C LEU A 403 20.99 0.52 -23.81
N ASP A 404 20.20 0.65 -22.74
CA ASP A 404 20.48 1.57 -21.65
C ASP A 404 21.77 1.22 -20.89
N ALA A 405 22.03 -0.08 -20.70
CA ALA A 405 23.24 -0.56 -20.05
C ALA A 405 24.55 -0.16 -20.81
N THR A 406 24.46 0.19 -22.09
CA THR A 406 25.61 0.75 -22.84
C THR A 406 26.04 2.11 -22.32
N LEU A 407 25.11 2.88 -21.73
CA LEU A 407 25.34 4.21 -21.17
C LEU A 407 26.05 4.13 -19.83
N HIS A 408 25.96 3.01 -19.10
CA HIS A 408 26.62 2.82 -17.81
C HIS A 408 28.14 2.82 -17.93
N ALA A 409 28.67 2.51 -19.11
CA ALA A 409 30.10 2.59 -19.40
C ALA A 409 30.59 4.03 -19.67
N VAL A 410 29.68 5.01 -19.77
CA VAL A 410 30.00 6.42 -19.91
C VAL A 410 30.07 7.05 -18.53
N SER A 411 31.28 7.34 -18.04
CA SER A 411 31.50 7.97 -16.73
C SER A 411 30.81 9.33 -16.69
N THR A 412 29.98 9.57 -15.66
CA THR A 412 29.30 10.87 -15.45
C THR A 412 29.39 11.30 -13.99
N GLU A 413 29.64 12.57 -13.75
CA GLU A 413 29.48 13.18 -12.43
C GLU A 413 28.03 13.61 -12.24
N GLY A 414 27.28 12.95 -11.35
CA GLY A 414 25.89 13.22 -11.05
C GLY A 414 24.86 12.67 -12.07
N PRO A 415 23.55 12.76 -11.76
CA PRO A 415 22.49 12.17 -12.55
C PRO A 415 22.27 12.91 -13.88
N ARG A 416 22.29 12.16 -14.98
CA ARG A 416 22.05 12.63 -16.34
C ARG A 416 21.07 11.68 -17.05
N LEU A 417 20.32 12.21 -18.02
CA LEU A 417 19.48 11.39 -18.88
C LEU A 417 19.95 11.48 -20.33
N ALA A 418 19.85 10.38 -21.06
CA ALA A 418 20.05 10.36 -22.50
C ALA A 418 18.86 11.06 -23.19
N THR A 419 19.09 12.29 -23.67
CA THR A 419 18.04 13.14 -24.21
C THR A 419 18.16 13.37 -25.71
N SER A 420 19.31 13.15 -26.30
CA SER A 420 19.47 13.31 -27.76
C SER A 420 20.13 12.08 -28.39
N TRP A 421 19.53 11.60 -29.44
CA TRP A 421 19.98 10.42 -30.18
C TRP A 421 20.09 10.78 -31.66
N ARG A 422 21.10 10.32 -32.36
CA ARG A 422 21.36 10.69 -33.77
C ARG A 422 21.95 9.55 -34.55
N GLY A 423 21.60 9.46 -35.84
CA GLY A 423 22.16 8.49 -36.77
C GLY A 423 21.98 7.06 -36.28
N ILE A 424 20.76 6.72 -35.83
CA ILE A 424 20.45 5.41 -35.30
C ILE A 424 20.14 4.48 -36.47
N SER A 425 20.96 3.45 -36.65
CA SER A 425 20.75 2.37 -37.64
C SER A 425 20.84 1.05 -36.91
N VAL A 426 19.82 0.22 -37.08
CA VAL A 426 19.76 -1.14 -36.49
C VAL A 426 19.96 -2.15 -37.63
N HIS A 427 20.96 -2.99 -37.48
CA HIS A 427 21.37 -3.97 -38.51
C HIS A 427 20.96 -5.40 -38.15
N ALA A 428 20.81 -5.69 -36.85
CA ALA A 428 20.34 -6.98 -36.36
C ALA A 428 19.44 -6.80 -35.14
N VAL A 429 18.48 -7.70 -34.92
CA VAL A 429 17.49 -7.64 -33.86
C VAL A 429 17.59 -8.82 -32.89
N GLY A 430 17.03 -8.69 -31.67
CA GLY A 430 16.93 -9.80 -30.71
C GLY A 430 18.24 -10.15 -30.00
N ALA A 431 19.21 -9.25 -29.98
CA ALA A 431 20.45 -9.44 -29.24
C ALA A 431 20.18 -9.54 -27.72
N SER A 432 20.76 -10.56 -27.08
CA SER A 432 20.75 -10.73 -25.61
C SER A 432 22.08 -10.34 -24.96
N ALA A 433 23.12 -10.15 -25.75
CA ALA A 433 24.41 -9.67 -25.31
C ALA A 433 25.09 -8.82 -26.40
N LEU A 434 25.84 -7.81 -25.98
CA LEU A 434 26.52 -6.86 -26.88
C LEU A 434 27.98 -6.67 -26.50
N ARG A 435 28.80 -6.51 -27.54
CA ARG A 435 30.10 -5.83 -27.49
C ARG A 435 29.90 -4.40 -27.95
N VAL A 436 30.37 -3.45 -27.16
CA VAL A 436 30.14 -2.03 -27.42
C VAL A 436 31.43 -1.26 -27.46
N ARG A 437 31.64 -0.49 -28.54
CA ARG A 437 32.71 0.51 -28.63
C ARG A 437 32.12 1.89 -28.51
N ILE A 438 32.55 2.64 -27.50
CA ILE A 438 32.11 4.00 -27.22
C ILE A 438 33.26 4.95 -27.55
N SER A 439 33.01 5.92 -28.40
CA SER A 439 33.96 6.91 -28.87
C SER A 439 33.49 8.33 -28.56
N PRO A 440 34.34 9.22 -28.03
CA PRO A 440 33.96 10.60 -27.82
C PRO A 440 33.75 11.31 -29.16
N SER A 441 32.71 12.16 -29.21
CA SER A 441 32.45 13.03 -30.36
C SER A 441 32.89 14.47 -30.02
N ARG A 442 33.21 15.24 -31.07
CA ARG A 442 33.62 16.64 -30.99
C ARG A 442 32.56 17.57 -30.38
N THR A 443 31.32 17.13 -30.29
CA THR A 443 30.17 17.91 -29.81
C THR A 443 29.76 17.62 -28.36
N GLY A 444 30.62 16.89 -27.60
CA GLY A 444 30.28 16.48 -26.22
C GLY A 444 29.27 15.32 -26.13
N SER A 445 28.88 14.73 -27.26
CA SER A 445 28.14 13.48 -27.37
C SER A 445 29.10 12.29 -27.49
N VAL A 446 28.59 11.07 -27.42
CA VAL A 446 29.36 9.85 -27.69
C VAL A 446 28.78 9.13 -28.88
N SER A 447 29.65 8.51 -29.71
CA SER A 447 29.24 7.57 -30.75
C SER A 447 29.42 6.14 -30.25
N MET A 448 28.46 5.27 -30.52
CA MET A 448 28.44 3.89 -30.08
C MET A 448 28.30 2.96 -31.29
N LEU A 449 29.13 1.93 -31.30
CA LEU A 449 29.00 0.80 -32.20
C LEU A 449 28.69 -0.43 -31.37
N LEU A 450 27.59 -1.10 -31.69
CA LEU A 450 27.08 -2.25 -30.98
C LEU A 450 27.19 -3.48 -31.89
N ALA A 451 27.89 -4.49 -31.40
CA ALA A 451 28.03 -5.77 -32.11
C ALA A 451 27.53 -6.92 -31.23
N ASP A 452 27.23 -8.05 -31.82
CA ASP A 452 26.90 -9.27 -31.10
C ASP A 452 28.14 -9.92 -30.42
N THR A 453 27.96 -11.09 -29.84
CA THR A 453 29.01 -11.82 -29.12
C THR A 453 30.15 -12.34 -30.04
N VAL A 454 29.94 -12.41 -31.32
CA VAL A 454 30.98 -12.79 -32.29
C VAL A 454 31.63 -11.58 -32.97
N GLY A 455 31.01 -10.40 -32.83
CA GLY A 455 31.55 -9.15 -33.31
C GLY A 455 30.84 -8.57 -34.53
N ASP A 456 29.76 -9.21 -35.00
CA ASP A 456 28.97 -8.75 -36.12
C ASP A 456 28.10 -7.54 -35.75
N PRO A 457 27.95 -6.55 -36.65
CA PRO A 457 27.21 -5.33 -36.37
C PRO A 457 25.75 -5.55 -35.99
N VAL A 458 25.31 -4.97 -34.85
CA VAL A 458 23.92 -4.94 -34.36
C VAL A 458 23.30 -3.57 -34.55
N ALA A 459 24.01 -2.51 -34.15
CA ALA A 459 23.51 -1.14 -34.29
C ALA A 459 24.66 -0.13 -34.23
N GLU A 460 24.40 1.04 -34.77
CA GLU A 460 25.23 2.23 -34.61
C GLU A 460 24.38 3.41 -34.24
N LEU A 461 24.88 4.28 -33.32
CA LEU A 461 24.15 5.45 -32.87
C LEU A 461 25.05 6.48 -32.18
N GLY A 462 24.61 7.73 -32.18
CA GLY A 462 25.17 8.80 -31.36
C GLY A 462 24.23 9.19 -30.25
N VAL A 463 24.77 9.39 -29.04
CA VAL A 463 23.97 9.77 -27.87
C VAL A 463 24.56 10.96 -27.14
N GLY A 464 23.70 11.89 -26.75
CA GLY A 464 24.01 13.02 -25.88
C GLY A 464 23.16 12.95 -24.61
N THR A 465 23.84 13.25 -23.48
CA THR A 465 23.19 13.25 -22.16
C THR A 465 23.05 14.65 -21.61
N THR A 466 21.99 14.92 -20.87
CA THR A 466 21.74 16.19 -20.19
C THR A 466 21.70 15.98 -18.68
N PRO A 467 22.37 16.81 -17.86
CA PRO A 467 22.17 16.82 -16.42
C PRO A 467 20.70 17.00 -16.07
N ILE A 468 20.20 16.29 -15.06
CA ILE A 468 18.83 16.47 -14.60
C ILE A 468 18.78 16.91 -13.15
N ASP A 469 17.96 17.91 -12.86
CA ASP A 469 17.65 18.27 -11.47
C ASP A 469 16.66 17.22 -10.90
N PRO A 470 16.97 16.57 -9.79
CA PRO A 470 16.04 15.66 -9.11
C PRO A 470 14.67 16.26 -8.86
N ARG A 471 14.58 17.59 -8.71
CA ARG A 471 13.32 18.31 -8.51
C ARG A 471 12.46 18.37 -9.76
N GLU A 472 13.09 18.42 -10.94
CA GLU A 472 12.35 18.38 -12.22
C GLU A 472 11.65 17.02 -12.38
N LEU A 473 12.34 15.93 -12.00
CA LEU A 473 11.73 14.58 -11.99
C LEU A 473 10.59 14.48 -10.98
N GLN A 474 10.76 15.05 -9.80
CA GLN A 474 9.69 15.13 -8.79
C GLN A 474 8.50 15.94 -9.29
N ALA A 475 8.72 17.10 -9.88
CA ALA A 475 7.66 17.94 -10.45
C ALA A 475 6.93 17.22 -11.60
N ALA A 476 7.66 16.54 -12.48
CA ALA A 476 7.08 15.73 -13.55
C ALA A 476 6.26 14.56 -13.00
N ARG A 477 6.72 13.92 -11.91
CA ARG A 477 6.00 12.87 -11.20
C ARG A 477 4.66 13.37 -10.67
N VAL A 478 4.65 14.53 -10.03
CA VAL A 478 3.43 15.11 -9.45
C VAL A 478 2.45 15.56 -10.54
N ALA A 479 2.95 16.11 -11.65
CA ALA A 479 2.10 16.50 -12.79
C ALA A 479 1.38 15.29 -13.42
N GLN A 480 1.93 14.08 -13.25
CA GLN A 480 1.33 12.83 -13.72
C GLN A 480 0.46 12.13 -12.66
N LEU A 481 0.64 12.48 -11.38
CA LEU A 481 -0.23 12.05 -10.31
C LEU A 481 -1.49 12.91 -10.35
N ASP A 482 -2.56 12.47 -10.94
CA ASP A 482 -3.90 13.05 -10.81
C ASP A 482 -4.41 12.99 -9.37
N ALA A 483 -3.59 13.40 -8.39
CA ALA A 483 -3.80 13.19 -6.97
C ALA A 483 -3.84 14.51 -6.16
N LEU A 484 -3.80 15.66 -6.82
CA LEU A 484 -3.94 16.96 -6.18
C LEU A 484 -5.25 17.61 -6.61
N TYR A 485 -6.13 17.83 -5.65
CA TYR A 485 -7.45 18.44 -5.89
C TYR A 485 -7.62 19.71 -5.08
N ARG A 486 -8.64 20.48 -5.43
CA ARG A 486 -9.15 21.62 -4.67
C ARG A 486 -10.66 21.64 -4.66
N GLU A 487 -11.24 22.17 -3.60
CA GLU A 487 -12.67 22.43 -3.53
C GLU A 487 -13.01 23.67 -4.35
N VAL A 488 -13.98 23.57 -5.25
CA VAL A 488 -14.51 24.68 -6.05
C VAL A 488 -16.01 24.79 -5.84
N TRP A 489 -16.52 26.01 -5.85
CA TRP A 489 -17.94 26.28 -5.68
C TRP A 489 -18.54 26.67 -7.02
N VAL A 490 -19.46 25.85 -7.53
CA VAL A 490 -20.08 26.04 -8.84
C VAL A 490 -21.51 26.58 -8.71
N ASP A 491 -21.93 27.45 -9.62
CA ASP A 491 -23.29 27.99 -9.62
C ASP A 491 -24.33 26.86 -9.77
N HIS A 492 -25.36 26.91 -8.96
CA HIS A 492 -26.44 25.96 -8.94
C HIS A 492 -27.78 26.61 -9.17
N VAL A 493 -28.50 26.16 -10.19
CA VAL A 493 -29.87 26.62 -10.50
C VAL A 493 -30.85 25.51 -10.16
N ALA A 494 -31.64 25.71 -9.11
CA ALA A 494 -32.67 24.78 -8.73
C ALA A 494 -33.79 24.75 -9.80
N LYS A 495 -33.98 23.61 -10.45
CA LYS A 495 -35.00 23.40 -11.51
C LYS A 495 -36.38 23.05 -10.96
N THR A 496 -36.51 22.79 -9.67
CA THR A 496 -37.71 22.35 -8.99
C THR A 496 -38.55 23.52 -8.48
N LEU A 497 -39.85 23.49 -8.67
CA LEU A 497 -40.77 24.42 -8.02
C LEU A 497 -40.89 24.04 -6.54
N PRO A 498 -40.93 25.02 -5.62
CA PRO A 498 -41.04 24.73 -4.20
C PRO A 498 -42.40 24.05 -3.92
N ARG A 499 -42.37 22.88 -3.26
CA ARG A 499 -43.55 22.29 -2.65
C ARG A 499 -43.89 23.09 -1.38
N LYS A 500 -45.16 23.23 -1.06
CA LYS A 500 -45.58 23.75 0.23
C LYS A 500 -45.16 22.73 1.29
N GLY A 501 -44.34 23.14 2.23
CA GLY A 501 -43.88 22.34 3.37
C GLY A 501 -43.85 23.21 4.63
N ASN A 502 -44.03 22.57 5.79
CA ASN A 502 -43.93 23.22 7.11
C ASN A 502 -42.49 23.23 7.55
N TRP A 503 -42.03 24.37 8.01
CA TRP A 503 -40.64 24.54 8.51
C TRP A 503 -40.69 24.82 10.02
N ALA A 504 -39.79 24.16 10.77
CA ALA A 504 -39.58 24.46 12.20
C ALA A 504 -38.16 25.01 12.36
N VAL A 505 -38.06 26.19 12.98
CA VAL A 505 -36.76 26.76 13.40
C VAL A 505 -36.56 26.45 14.87
N VAL A 506 -35.50 25.76 15.23
CA VAL A 506 -35.37 25.20 16.59
C VAL A 506 -34.11 25.76 17.29
N GLY A 507 -34.29 26.20 18.52
CA GLY A 507 -33.27 26.79 19.37
C GLY A 507 -33.07 28.28 19.17
N ALA A 508 -31.87 28.78 19.47
CA ALA A 508 -31.54 30.16 19.22
C ALA A 508 -31.48 30.45 17.72
N ASP A 509 -32.02 31.58 17.29
CA ASP A 509 -32.06 31.98 15.87
C ASP A 509 -31.27 33.30 15.63
N PRO A 510 -29.93 33.28 15.74
CA PRO A 510 -29.11 34.46 15.57
C PRO A 510 -29.12 34.99 14.10
N LEU A 511 -29.60 34.20 13.17
CA LEU A 511 -29.65 34.54 11.74
C LEU A 511 -31.01 35.14 11.34
N GLY A 512 -32.00 35.07 12.20
CA GLY A 512 -33.35 35.50 11.87
C GLY A 512 -34.03 34.61 10.84
N ALA A 513 -33.76 33.32 10.86
CA ALA A 513 -34.23 32.34 9.89
C ALA A 513 -35.75 32.22 9.88
N GLU A 514 -36.43 32.27 11.05
CA GLU A 514 -37.89 32.28 11.11
C GLU A 514 -38.51 33.46 10.38
N ALA A 515 -38.04 34.66 10.70
CA ALA A 515 -38.49 35.90 10.09
C ALA A 515 -38.22 35.93 8.58
N GLY A 516 -36.98 35.54 8.18
CA GLY A 516 -36.56 35.51 6.79
C GLY A 516 -37.38 34.52 5.93
N LEU A 517 -37.58 33.29 6.43
CA LEU A 517 -38.41 32.26 5.77
C LEU A 517 -39.89 32.67 5.69
N THR A 518 -40.44 33.29 6.75
CA THR A 518 -41.82 33.78 6.77
C THR A 518 -41.99 34.93 5.76
N ALA A 519 -41.05 35.88 5.69
CA ALA A 519 -41.04 36.94 4.68
C ALA A 519 -40.93 36.39 3.25
N ALA A 520 -40.25 35.26 3.07
CA ALA A 520 -40.17 34.53 1.81
C ALA A 520 -41.42 33.73 1.45
N GLY A 521 -42.45 33.78 2.28
CA GLY A 521 -43.76 33.10 2.05
C GLY A 521 -43.78 31.62 2.46
N VAL A 522 -42.88 31.20 3.35
CA VAL A 522 -42.83 29.85 3.89
C VAL A 522 -43.55 29.79 5.25
N ASP A 523 -44.31 28.71 5.51
CA ASP A 523 -44.89 28.46 6.85
C ASP A 523 -43.78 27.97 7.81
N ALA A 524 -43.10 28.94 8.46
CA ALA A 524 -42.04 28.72 9.39
C ALA A 524 -42.46 29.06 10.83
N ARG A 525 -42.11 28.22 11.80
CA ARG A 525 -42.42 28.43 13.23
C ARG A 525 -41.19 28.17 14.10
N ALA A 526 -41.01 29.03 15.09
CA ALA A 526 -39.92 28.88 16.05
C ALA A 526 -40.28 27.99 17.23
N TYR A 527 -39.32 27.18 17.70
CA TYR A 527 -39.43 26.32 18.88
C TYR A 527 -38.18 26.52 19.75
N PRO A 528 -38.31 26.57 21.09
CA PRO A 528 -37.14 26.83 21.96
C PRO A 528 -36.12 25.70 21.99
N GLY A 529 -36.49 24.48 21.61
CA GLY A 529 -35.61 23.30 21.58
C GLY A 529 -36.26 22.11 20.89
N LEU A 530 -35.46 21.08 20.64
CA LEU A 530 -35.90 19.82 20.02
C LEU A 530 -36.97 19.11 20.88
N ASP A 531 -36.85 19.19 22.22
CA ASP A 531 -37.77 18.59 23.15
C ASP A 531 -39.14 19.28 23.07
N ALA A 532 -39.18 20.61 23.00
CA ALA A 532 -40.43 21.39 22.86
C ALA A 532 -41.09 21.13 21.50
N LEU A 533 -40.31 20.84 20.44
CA LEU A 533 -40.87 20.42 19.15
C LEU A 533 -41.49 19.02 19.24
N ALA A 534 -40.83 18.10 19.97
CA ALA A 534 -41.34 16.73 20.14
C ALA A 534 -42.61 16.65 20.98
N GLU A 535 -42.78 17.59 21.95
CA GLU A 535 -43.94 17.70 22.85
C GLU A 535 -45.12 18.50 22.25
N ALA A 536 -44.88 19.21 21.16
CA ALA A 536 -45.92 20.04 20.55
C ALA A 536 -47.02 19.20 19.91
N ASP A 537 -48.28 19.45 20.32
CA ASP A 537 -49.53 18.87 19.74
C ASP A 537 -49.71 19.35 18.28
N GLY A 538 -48.79 19.07 17.42
CA GLY A 538 -48.76 19.59 16.07
C GLY A 538 -48.33 18.57 15.03
N ARG A 539 -48.55 18.94 13.77
CA ARG A 539 -48.06 18.18 12.62
C ARG A 539 -46.55 18.19 12.58
N VAL A 540 -45.91 17.02 12.49
CA VAL A 540 -44.46 16.89 12.30
C VAL A 540 -44.02 17.78 11.13
N PRO A 541 -42.99 18.64 11.29
CA PRO A 541 -42.52 19.50 10.21
C PRO A 541 -41.88 18.68 9.09
N ASP A 542 -41.95 19.18 7.86
CA ASP A 542 -41.26 18.59 6.71
C ASP A 542 -39.78 18.94 6.74
N TYR A 543 -39.45 20.15 7.25
CA TYR A 543 -38.09 20.68 7.36
C TYR A 543 -37.82 21.24 8.75
N LEU A 544 -36.72 20.89 9.31
CA LEU A 544 -36.25 21.39 10.61
C LEU A 544 -34.94 22.18 10.39
N VAL A 545 -34.96 23.43 10.86
CA VAL A 545 -33.81 24.34 10.74
C VAL A 545 -33.11 24.50 12.09
N LEU A 546 -31.81 24.28 12.09
CA LEU A 546 -30.91 24.52 13.21
C LEU A 546 -29.87 25.57 12.80
N THR A 547 -29.84 26.68 13.50
CA THR A 547 -28.90 27.78 13.21
C THR A 547 -27.65 27.66 14.05
N VAL A 548 -26.50 27.94 13.45
CA VAL A 548 -25.18 27.90 14.10
C VAL A 548 -24.67 29.33 14.25
N PRO A 549 -24.40 29.81 15.47
CA PRO A 549 -23.91 31.16 15.69
C PRO A 549 -22.47 31.30 15.17
N ALA A 550 -22.21 32.35 14.36
CA ALA A 550 -20.86 32.65 13.88
C ALA A 550 -19.96 33.21 15.00
N GLY A 551 -18.67 32.92 14.93
CA GLY A 551 -17.67 33.40 15.89
C GLY A 551 -17.72 32.75 17.27
N ALA A 552 -18.47 31.67 17.42
CA ALA A 552 -18.54 30.91 18.68
C ALA A 552 -17.27 30.06 18.88
N GLU A 553 -17.10 29.53 20.09
CA GLU A 553 -15.99 28.63 20.39
C GLU A 553 -16.20 27.28 19.69
N VAL A 554 -15.13 26.79 19.01
CA VAL A 554 -15.20 25.62 18.12
C VAL A 554 -15.67 24.37 18.85
N ALA A 555 -15.07 24.06 20.03
CA ALA A 555 -15.38 22.85 20.77
C ALA A 555 -16.82 22.87 21.34
N ALA A 556 -17.26 24.01 21.87
CA ALA A 556 -18.62 24.15 22.41
C ALA A 556 -19.68 23.98 21.30
N THR A 557 -19.45 24.58 20.14
CA THR A 557 -20.38 24.50 18.99
C THR A 557 -20.43 23.08 18.43
N ALA A 558 -19.28 22.43 18.28
CA ALA A 558 -19.20 21.06 17.81
C ALA A 558 -19.88 20.07 18.77
N ARG A 559 -19.71 20.26 20.09
CA ARG A 559 -20.35 19.45 21.14
C ARG A 559 -21.88 19.61 21.12
N GLU A 560 -22.37 20.86 21.00
CA GLU A 560 -23.81 21.10 20.89
C GLU A 560 -24.39 20.46 19.63
N THR A 561 -23.69 20.58 18.51
CA THR A 561 -24.12 19.94 17.24
C THR A 561 -24.16 18.40 17.39
N LEU A 562 -23.17 17.81 18.05
CA LEU A 562 -23.16 16.36 18.31
C LEU A 562 -24.35 15.95 19.19
N ARG A 563 -24.63 16.70 20.26
CA ARG A 563 -25.81 16.48 21.11
C ARG A 563 -27.10 16.56 20.33
N GLN A 564 -27.24 17.55 19.44
CA GLN A 564 -28.43 17.68 18.55
C GLN A 564 -28.57 16.49 17.61
N LEU A 565 -27.46 16.00 17.04
CA LEU A 565 -27.47 14.81 16.18
C LEU A 565 -27.91 13.57 16.97
N ASP A 566 -27.48 13.40 18.22
CA ASP A 566 -27.86 12.25 19.04
C ASP A 566 -29.37 12.30 19.39
N VAL A 567 -29.92 13.47 19.74
CA VAL A 567 -31.36 13.65 19.95
C VAL A 567 -32.14 13.35 18.67
N LEU A 568 -31.67 13.83 17.52
CA LEU A 568 -32.33 13.58 16.22
C LEU A 568 -32.27 12.11 15.80
N ARG A 569 -31.21 11.38 16.18
CA ARG A 569 -31.07 9.94 15.92
C ARG A 569 -31.99 9.11 16.82
N ALA A 570 -32.14 9.53 18.09
CA ALA A 570 -32.97 8.85 19.07
C ALA A 570 -34.50 9.08 18.85
N SER A 571 -34.87 10.18 18.23
CA SER A 571 -36.30 10.54 18.02
C SER A 571 -36.91 9.83 16.80
N GLU A 572 -37.80 8.89 17.05
CA GLU A 572 -38.59 8.23 15.99
C GLU A 572 -39.51 9.21 15.25
N ALA A 573 -40.07 10.19 15.98
CA ALA A 573 -40.97 11.18 15.41
C ALA A 573 -40.32 12.07 14.37
N LEU A 574 -38.99 12.34 14.52
CA LEU A 574 -38.19 13.17 13.63
C LEU A 574 -37.37 12.36 12.61
N ALA A 575 -37.54 11.05 12.56
CA ALA A 575 -36.72 10.18 11.67
C ALA A 575 -36.89 10.50 10.17
N ALA A 576 -38.08 10.97 9.76
CA ALA A 576 -38.42 11.31 8.35
C ALA A 576 -38.21 12.80 8.00
N VAL A 577 -37.80 13.62 8.97
CA VAL A 577 -37.68 15.08 8.80
C VAL A 577 -36.32 15.41 8.13
N THR A 578 -36.36 16.28 7.14
CA THR A 578 -35.13 16.84 6.58
C THR A 578 -34.61 17.94 7.49
N VAL A 579 -33.36 17.76 7.99
CA VAL A 579 -32.74 18.72 8.92
C VAL A 579 -31.76 19.61 8.18
N VAL A 580 -31.94 20.92 8.29
CA VAL A 580 -31.11 21.94 7.63
C VAL A 580 -30.28 22.65 8.68
N PHE A 581 -28.97 22.53 8.62
CA PHE A 581 -28.04 23.31 9.43
C PHE A 581 -27.66 24.58 8.66
N LEU A 582 -27.95 25.73 9.28
CA LEU A 582 -27.64 27.03 8.73
C LEU A 582 -26.41 27.61 9.39
N THR A 583 -25.44 28.01 8.59
CA THR A 583 -24.19 28.68 9.01
C THR A 583 -24.04 30.01 8.28
N THR A 584 -23.07 30.82 8.72
CA THR A 584 -22.65 32.05 8.05
C THR A 584 -21.13 32.07 7.96
N ALA A 585 -20.58 32.35 6.80
CA ALA A 585 -19.15 32.44 6.53
C ALA A 585 -18.34 31.18 6.91
N ALA A 586 -19.00 30.01 6.96
CA ALA A 586 -18.34 28.72 7.27
C ALA A 586 -17.57 28.15 6.09
N VAL A 587 -17.92 28.54 4.85
CA VAL A 587 -17.34 27.97 3.62
C VAL A 587 -16.88 29.06 2.64
N PRO A 588 -15.87 28.80 1.77
CA PRO A 588 -15.24 29.78 0.89
C PRO A 588 -16.02 29.99 -0.43
N ALA A 589 -17.33 30.08 -0.34
CA ALA A 589 -18.14 30.38 -1.52
C ALA A 589 -18.11 31.88 -1.84
N PHE A 590 -18.18 32.26 -3.10
CA PHE A 590 -18.24 33.64 -3.57
C PHE A 590 -17.04 34.54 -3.21
N ASP A 591 -15.84 33.98 -3.18
CA ASP A 591 -14.57 34.66 -2.91
C ASP A 591 -14.53 35.45 -1.58
N GLN A 592 -15.35 35.08 -0.62
CA GLN A 592 -15.34 35.66 0.71
C GLN A 592 -14.11 35.25 1.51
N THR A 593 -13.49 36.24 2.13
CA THR A 593 -12.21 36.08 2.84
C THR A 593 -12.37 35.68 4.32
N GLY A 594 -13.57 35.78 4.88
CA GLY A 594 -13.84 35.42 6.28
C GLY A 594 -14.23 33.93 6.40
N ALA A 595 -13.51 33.17 7.24
CA ALA A 595 -13.84 31.79 7.56
C ALA A 595 -14.19 31.65 9.04
N ASP A 596 -15.44 31.29 9.34
CA ASP A 596 -15.86 30.92 10.68
C ASP A 596 -15.45 29.48 11.00
N LEU A 597 -14.53 29.30 11.98
CA LEU A 597 -13.98 27.99 12.34
C LEU A 597 -15.03 27.10 12.97
N ALA A 598 -15.92 27.67 13.79
CA ALA A 598 -16.98 26.91 14.46
C ALA A 598 -18.01 26.37 13.45
N GLY A 599 -18.46 27.22 12.54
CA GLY A 599 -19.31 26.79 11.42
C GLY A 599 -18.64 25.77 10.53
N ALA A 600 -17.36 25.91 10.24
CA ALA A 600 -16.59 24.94 9.45
C ALA A 600 -16.51 23.57 10.17
N ALA A 601 -16.29 23.55 11.48
CA ALA A 601 -16.31 22.30 12.27
C ALA A 601 -17.68 21.60 12.20
N VAL A 602 -18.77 22.38 12.27
CA VAL A 602 -20.14 21.85 12.06
C VAL A 602 -20.29 21.24 10.66
N TRP A 603 -19.76 21.88 9.63
CA TRP A 603 -19.77 21.32 8.27
C TRP A 603 -19.09 19.96 8.22
N GLY A 604 -17.95 19.80 8.87
CA GLY A 604 -17.24 18.51 8.97
C GLY A 604 -18.08 17.43 9.65
N LEU A 605 -18.68 17.73 10.82
CA LEU A 605 -19.57 16.81 11.54
C LEU A 605 -20.77 16.39 10.70
N ILE A 606 -21.46 17.34 10.09
CA ILE A 606 -22.66 17.08 9.33
C ILE A 606 -22.34 16.36 8.00
N ARG A 607 -21.20 16.62 7.36
CA ARG A 607 -20.72 15.82 6.21
C ARG A 607 -20.60 14.34 6.56
N SER A 608 -20.13 14.02 7.77
CA SER A 608 -20.08 12.64 8.26
C SER A 608 -21.48 12.06 8.50
N ALA A 609 -22.38 12.83 9.13
CA ALA A 609 -23.76 12.44 9.30
C ALA A 609 -24.52 12.24 7.95
N GLN A 610 -24.20 13.03 6.93
CA GLN A 610 -24.71 12.89 5.56
C GLN A 610 -24.26 11.59 4.89
N ALA A 611 -23.01 11.16 5.15
CA ALA A 611 -22.48 9.89 4.64
C ALA A 611 -23.21 8.67 5.25
N GLU A 612 -23.55 8.74 6.53
CA GLU A 612 -24.32 7.72 7.25
C GLU A 612 -25.81 7.72 6.86
N ASN A 613 -26.40 8.89 6.66
CA ASN A 613 -27.83 9.08 6.39
C ASN A 613 -28.07 9.97 5.16
N PRO A 614 -27.86 9.44 3.94
CA PRO A 614 -27.99 10.21 2.71
C PRO A 614 -29.37 10.83 2.53
N GLY A 615 -29.42 12.13 2.31
CA GLY A 615 -30.66 12.88 2.05
C GLY A 615 -31.40 13.40 3.29
N ARG A 616 -30.97 13.03 4.51
CA ARG A 616 -31.61 13.50 5.75
C ARG A 616 -31.11 14.87 6.21
N PHE A 617 -29.82 15.12 6.06
CA PHE A 617 -29.18 16.36 6.52
C PHE A 617 -28.80 17.24 5.35
N VAL A 618 -29.00 18.55 5.47
CA VAL A 618 -28.63 19.58 4.51
C VAL A 618 -27.78 20.64 5.21
N LEU A 619 -26.68 21.04 4.59
CA LEU A 619 -25.84 22.16 5.01
C LEU A 619 -26.07 23.35 4.10
N ALA A 620 -26.40 24.49 4.67
CA ALA A 620 -26.57 25.73 3.92
C ALA A 620 -25.84 26.89 4.65
N ASP A 621 -24.95 27.55 3.92
CA ASP A 621 -24.23 28.72 4.42
C ASP A 621 -24.85 29.98 3.78
N VAL A 622 -25.39 30.86 4.61
CA VAL A 622 -26.23 31.99 4.16
C VAL A 622 -25.68 33.33 4.60
N ASP A 623 -25.91 34.38 3.80
CA ASP A 623 -25.59 35.78 4.10
C ASP A 623 -26.69 36.53 4.84
N ALA A 624 -27.80 35.84 5.16
CA ALA A 624 -29.01 36.43 5.75
C ALA A 624 -29.66 37.55 4.92
N ASP A 625 -29.34 37.68 3.63
CA ASP A 625 -29.97 38.61 2.70
C ASP A 625 -31.41 38.15 2.35
N GLU A 626 -32.33 39.09 2.07
CA GLU A 626 -33.72 38.78 1.72
C GLU A 626 -33.85 37.89 0.48
N ALA A 627 -32.98 38.13 -0.54
CA ALA A 627 -32.97 37.30 -1.73
C ALA A 627 -32.51 35.86 -1.45
N SER A 628 -31.58 35.68 -0.49
CA SER A 628 -31.09 34.38 -0.07
C SER A 628 -32.18 33.61 0.70
N TRP A 629 -32.94 34.26 1.57
CA TRP A 629 -34.09 33.64 2.22
C TRP A 629 -35.14 33.18 1.21
N ARG A 630 -35.43 33.96 0.17
CA ARG A 630 -36.33 33.57 -0.91
C ARG A 630 -35.80 32.37 -1.73
N ALA A 631 -34.49 32.27 -1.87
CA ALA A 631 -33.87 31.19 -2.66
C ALA A 631 -33.71 29.89 -1.88
N LEU A 632 -33.50 29.95 -0.55
CA LEU A 632 -33.17 28.82 0.33
C LEU A 632 -34.17 27.65 0.19
N PRO A 633 -35.48 27.81 0.22
CA PRO A 633 -36.42 26.69 0.11
C PRO A 633 -36.26 25.92 -1.20
N ARG A 634 -36.06 26.63 -2.32
CA ARG A 634 -35.78 25.97 -3.62
C ARG A 634 -34.46 25.24 -3.65
N ALA A 635 -33.43 25.83 -3.05
CA ALA A 635 -32.11 25.26 -3.01
C ALA A 635 -32.09 23.96 -2.18
N VAL A 636 -32.73 23.95 -1.00
CA VAL A 636 -32.86 22.76 -0.15
C VAL A 636 -33.62 21.62 -0.87
N MET A 637 -34.68 21.96 -1.60
CA MET A 637 -35.47 20.99 -2.35
C MET A 637 -34.84 20.50 -3.65
N SER A 638 -33.67 21.05 -4.05
CA SER A 638 -32.99 20.68 -5.30
C SER A 638 -32.35 19.30 -5.28
N GLY A 639 -32.21 18.67 -4.10
CA GLY A 639 -31.53 17.40 -3.90
C GLY A 639 -30.01 17.53 -3.69
N GLU A 640 -29.49 18.79 -3.63
CA GLU A 640 -28.13 19.02 -3.15
C GLU A 640 -28.14 19.13 -1.63
N SER A 641 -27.23 18.40 -0.99
CA SER A 641 -27.14 18.36 0.47
C SER A 641 -26.16 19.39 1.06
N GLN A 642 -25.43 20.12 0.22
CA GLN A 642 -24.49 21.15 0.63
C GLN A 642 -24.58 22.35 -0.32
N MET A 643 -24.73 23.55 0.21
CA MET A 643 -24.88 24.76 -0.59
C MET A 643 -24.47 26.02 0.16
N ALA A 644 -24.09 27.06 -0.58
CA ALA A 644 -23.94 28.41 -0.05
C ALA A 644 -24.83 29.36 -0.85
N LEU A 645 -25.48 30.30 -0.17
CA LEU A 645 -26.34 31.31 -0.76
C LEU A 645 -25.81 32.72 -0.44
N ARG A 646 -25.66 33.53 -1.47
CA ARG A 646 -25.29 34.95 -1.35
C ARG A 646 -26.11 35.73 -2.36
N GLU A 647 -26.76 36.79 -1.89
CA GLU A 647 -27.60 37.67 -2.74
C GLU A 647 -28.58 36.85 -3.61
N GLY A 648 -29.13 35.78 -3.07
CA GLY A 648 -30.08 34.87 -3.75
C GLY A 648 -29.45 33.91 -4.76
N ARG A 649 -28.16 33.92 -4.98
CA ARG A 649 -27.42 32.97 -5.81
C ARG A 649 -26.96 31.78 -4.97
N ALA A 650 -27.20 30.56 -5.48
CA ALA A 650 -26.77 29.34 -4.84
C ALA A 650 -25.52 28.77 -5.52
N ARG A 651 -24.52 28.35 -4.75
CA ARG A 651 -23.38 27.56 -5.20
C ARG A 651 -23.26 26.27 -4.40
N VAL A 652 -22.69 25.25 -5.03
CA VAL A 652 -22.51 23.93 -4.45
C VAL A 652 -21.05 23.47 -4.56
N PRO A 653 -20.52 22.73 -3.55
CA PRO A 653 -19.12 22.33 -3.57
C PRO A 653 -18.88 21.16 -4.53
N ARG A 654 -17.75 21.23 -5.24
CA ARG A 654 -17.25 20.19 -6.15
C ARG A 654 -15.73 20.11 -6.02
N LEU A 655 -15.15 18.97 -6.36
CA LEU A 655 -13.71 18.87 -6.53
C LEU A 655 -13.32 19.16 -7.98
N ALA A 656 -12.25 19.90 -8.12
CA ALA A 656 -11.56 20.10 -9.39
C ALA A 656 -10.08 19.75 -9.20
N GLN A 657 -9.40 19.42 -10.28
CA GLN A 657 -7.96 19.23 -10.26
C GLN A 657 -7.24 20.51 -9.81
N GLY A 658 -6.32 20.38 -8.86
CA GLY A 658 -5.39 21.44 -8.49
C GLY A 658 -4.39 21.63 -9.63
N LYS A 659 -4.07 22.86 -9.96
CA LYS A 659 -3.02 23.15 -10.94
C LYS A 659 -1.67 23.07 -10.22
N PRO A 660 -0.74 22.19 -10.66
CA PRO A 660 0.61 22.24 -10.13
C PRO A 660 1.24 23.59 -10.49
N ALA A 661 1.82 24.28 -9.51
CA ALA A 661 2.60 25.48 -9.77
C ALA A 661 3.90 25.07 -10.49
N GLY A 662 4.16 25.66 -11.64
CA GLY A 662 5.45 25.55 -12.31
C GLY A 662 6.50 26.32 -11.53
N GLY A 663 7.55 25.65 -11.06
CA GLY A 663 8.71 26.29 -10.40
C GLY A 663 9.55 25.24 -9.68
N THR A 664 10.86 25.37 -9.83
CA THR A 664 11.86 24.51 -9.17
C THR A 664 12.46 25.18 -7.92
N GLU A 665 12.02 26.39 -7.59
CA GLU A 665 12.52 27.12 -6.44
C GLU A 665 12.15 26.43 -5.12
N ARG A 666 13.08 26.49 -4.16
CA ARG A 666 12.85 25.98 -2.80
C ARG A 666 11.81 26.87 -2.11
N PHE A 667 10.75 26.30 -1.57
CA PHE A 667 9.79 27.02 -0.75
C PHE A 667 10.24 27.15 0.71
N ALA A 668 11.19 26.30 1.15
CA ALA A 668 11.88 26.40 2.44
C ALA A 668 13.35 26.74 2.19
N GLY A 669 13.83 27.81 2.82
CA GLY A 669 15.21 28.28 2.62
C GLY A 669 16.20 27.65 3.60
N ASP A 670 17.50 27.79 3.29
CA ASP A 670 18.62 27.39 4.14
C ASP A 670 18.91 28.37 5.29
N LYS A 671 18.34 29.57 5.23
CA LYS A 671 18.64 30.69 6.14
C LYS A 671 17.70 30.83 7.34
N GLY A 672 16.62 30.07 7.39
CA GLY A 672 15.63 30.15 8.48
C GLY A 672 15.39 28.80 9.17
N THR A 673 14.67 28.87 10.28
CA THR A 673 14.27 27.68 11.05
C THR A 673 12.90 27.19 10.57
N THR A 674 12.78 25.87 10.43
CA THR A 674 11.50 25.20 10.22
C THR A 674 11.09 24.49 11.51
N LEU A 675 9.91 24.76 12.00
CA LEU A 675 9.30 24.06 13.13
C LEU A 675 8.33 23.00 12.61
N ILE A 676 8.46 21.75 13.07
CA ILE A 676 7.49 20.67 12.77
C ILE A 676 6.92 20.18 14.09
N THR A 677 5.65 20.49 14.36
CA THR A 677 4.97 19.89 15.50
C THR A 677 4.51 18.49 15.15
N GLY A 678 4.62 17.54 16.12
CA GLY A 678 4.46 16.13 15.82
C GLY A 678 5.60 15.56 14.94
N GLY A 679 6.76 16.22 14.97
CA GLY A 679 7.92 15.90 14.13
C GLY A 679 8.54 14.53 14.38
N THR A 680 8.31 13.94 15.55
CA THR A 680 8.77 12.57 15.90
C THR A 680 7.71 11.47 15.68
N THR A 681 6.58 11.81 15.08
CA THR A 681 5.63 10.80 14.58
C THR A 681 6.13 10.16 13.29
N PRO A 682 5.68 8.95 12.92
CA PRO A 682 6.11 8.32 11.67
C PRO A 682 5.94 9.21 10.42
N MET A 683 4.91 10.05 10.39
CA MET A 683 4.69 11.03 9.32
C MET A 683 5.66 12.20 9.42
N GLY A 684 5.84 12.73 10.64
CA GLY A 684 6.76 13.84 10.91
C GLY A 684 8.20 13.50 10.62
N GLU A 685 8.66 12.30 11.00
CA GLU A 685 10.00 11.82 10.67
C GLU A 685 10.27 11.75 9.16
N ARG A 686 9.30 11.22 8.38
CA ARG A 686 9.41 11.15 6.92
C ARG A 686 9.51 12.55 6.31
N LEU A 687 8.69 13.47 6.82
CA LEU A 687 8.73 14.84 6.36
C LEU A 687 10.04 15.54 6.75
N ALA A 688 10.54 15.36 7.98
CA ALA A 688 11.78 15.95 8.46
C ALA A 688 12.97 15.53 7.58
N ARG A 689 13.10 14.22 7.28
CA ARG A 689 14.10 13.68 6.34
C ARG A 689 14.00 14.35 4.97
N HIS A 690 12.79 14.48 4.44
CA HIS A 690 12.56 15.10 3.15
C HIS A 690 12.92 16.60 3.14
N MET A 691 12.54 17.33 4.18
CA MET A 691 12.87 18.76 4.32
C MET A 691 14.38 19.01 4.35
N VAL A 692 15.14 18.16 5.03
CA VAL A 692 16.60 18.28 5.09
C VAL A 692 17.26 17.82 3.78
N ALA A 693 16.90 16.62 3.30
CA ALA A 693 17.60 16.01 2.15
C ALA A 693 17.25 16.68 0.81
N VAL A 694 15.97 17.06 0.61
CA VAL A 694 15.48 17.58 -0.68
C VAL A 694 15.28 19.09 -0.67
N GLN A 695 14.61 19.64 0.36
CA GLN A 695 14.40 21.08 0.44
C GLN A 695 15.62 21.84 0.95
N GLY A 696 16.57 21.15 1.57
CA GLY A 696 17.83 21.73 2.04
C GLY A 696 17.69 22.58 3.29
N VAL A 697 16.68 22.30 4.12
CA VAL A 697 16.53 22.91 5.44
C VAL A 697 17.73 22.58 6.31
N ARG A 698 18.32 23.58 6.96
CA ARG A 698 19.51 23.43 7.80
C ARG A 698 19.26 23.63 9.30
N HIS A 699 18.16 24.28 9.65
CA HIS A 699 17.75 24.50 11.04
C HIS A 699 16.34 23.96 11.23
N LEU A 700 16.23 22.91 12.04
CA LEU A 700 14.98 22.16 12.24
C LEU A 700 14.65 22.03 13.72
N VAL A 701 13.45 22.39 14.09
CA VAL A 701 12.89 22.14 15.42
C VAL A 701 11.74 21.15 15.30
N LEU A 702 11.84 20.03 16.02
CA LEU A 702 10.81 18.99 16.05
C LEU A 702 10.17 18.98 17.45
N THR A 703 8.83 18.98 17.54
CA THR A 703 8.19 18.70 18.82
C THR A 703 7.71 17.26 18.85
N GLY A 704 7.83 16.63 20.02
CA GLY A 704 7.38 15.26 20.27
C GLY A 704 8.25 14.53 21.28
N ALA A 705 8.22 13.20 21.26
CA ALA A 705 9.05 12.36 22.11
C ALA A 705 10.54 12.43 21.70
N GLU A 706 11.43 12.06 22.61
CA GLU A 706 12.86 11.95 22.29
C GLU A 706 13.10 10.96 21.14
N ALA A 707 13.88 11.38 20.16
CA ALA A 707 14.24 10.59 18.99
C ALA A 707 15.72 10.82 18.59
N PRO A 708 16.68 10.36 19.42
CA PRO A 708 18.10 10.64 19.21
C PRO A 708 18.62 10.08 17.87
N ALA A 709 18.19 8.91 17.44
CA ALA A 709 18.58 8.34 16.17
C ALA A 709 18.16 9.19 14.97
N LEU A 710 16.98 9.79 15.01
CA LEU A 710 16.52 10.73 13.97
C LEU A 710 17.36 12.00 13.96
N ALA A 711 17.71 12.52 15.15
CA ALA A 711 18.53 13.72 15.25
C ALA A 711 19.95 13.48 14.69
N GLU A 712 20.57 12.34 14.98
CA GLU A 712 21.88 11.94 14.43
C GLU A 712 21.82 11.80 12.91
N GLU A 713 20.81 11.08 12.38
CA GLU A 713 20.62 10.91 10.94
C GLU A 713 20.48 12.26 10.20
N LEU A 714 19.68 13.17 10.74
CA LEU A 714 19.47 14.49 10.13
C LEU A 714 20.72 15.38 10.25
N ALA A 715 21.50 15.22 11.32
CA ALA A 715 22.77 15.91 11.48
C ALA A 715 23.83 15.42 10.47
N GLU A 716 23.89 14.13 10.17
CA GLU A 716 24.71 13.56 9.10
C GLU A 716 24.36 14.15 7.72
N LEU A 717 23.07 14.45 7.50
CA LEU A 717 22.59 15.16 6.30
C LEU A 717 22.90 16.67 6.32
N GLY A 718 23.57 17.16 7.37
CA GLY A 718 24.04 18.54 7.50
C GLY A 718 23.01 19.52 8.09
N ALA A 719 22.03 19.06 8.85
CA ALA A 719 21.07 19.90 9.54
C ALA A 719 21.37 20.02 11.05
N THR A 720 21.14 21.20 11.63
CA THR A 720 21.07 21.38 13.07
C THR A 720 19.64 21.11 13.53
N VAL A 721 19.47 20.08 14.38
CA VAL A 721 18.16 19.61 14.80
C VAL A 721 17.98 19.79 16.30
N THR A 722 16.87 20.39 16.70
CA THR A 722 16.45 20.48 18.11
C THR A 722 15.16 19.68 18.28
N ILE A 723 15.15 18.71 19.19
CA ILE A 723 13.92 17.98 19.55
C ILE A 723 13.45 18.52 20.90
N ALA A 724 12.23 19.05 20.95
CA ALA A 724 11.63 19.65 22.14
C ALA A 724 10.39 18.87 22.59
N ALA A 725 10.34 18.49 23.86
CA ALA A 725 9.13 17.97 24.50
C ALA A 725 8.16 19.13 24.79
N CYS A 726 7.55 19.69 23.74
CA CYS A 726 6.63 20.82 23.80
C CYS A 726 5.26 20.39 23.29
N ASP A 727 4.21 20.57 24.08
CA ASP A 727 2.83 20.47 23.61
C ASP A 727 2.48 21.75 22.84
N PRO A 728 2.20 21.71 21.54
CA PRO A 728 1.81 22.90 20.78
C PRO A 728 0.47 23.50 21.25
N GLY A 729 -0.31 22.79 22.04
CA GLY A 729 -1.49 23.29 22.75
C GLY A 729 -1.19 24.11 24.00
N ASP A 730 0.05 24.10 24.48
CA ASP A 730 0.52 25.00 25.53
C ASP A 730 1.17 26.25 24.97
N ARG A 731 0.42 27.38 25.01
CA ARG A 731 0.87 28.66 24.47
C ARG A 731 2.18 29.15 25.12
N THR A 732 2.37 28.89 26.41
CA THR A 732 3.55 29.36 27.15
C THR A 732 4.78 28.59 26.69
N ALA A 733 4.69 27.27 26.67
CA ALA A 733 5.77 26.41 26.24
C ALA A 733 6.15 26.67 24.74
N LEU A 734 5.14 26.86 23.89
CA LEU A 734 5.39 27.16 22.47
C LEU A 734 6.07 28.51 22.27
N ARG A 735 5.63 29.55 23.00
CA ARG A 735 6.25 30.90 22.95
C ARG A 735 7.69 30.88 23.46
N GLU A 736 7.96 30.15 24.56
CA GLU A 736 9.31 29.95 25.05
C GLU A 736 10.19 29.27 24.01
N LEU A 737 9.69 28.18 23.41
CA LEU A 737 10.41 27.46 22.35
C LEU A 737 10.76 28.39 21.16
N ILE A 738 9.80 29.16 20.67
CA ILE A 738 10.02 30.10 19.56
C ILE A 738 10.99 31.22 19.96
N SER A 739 10.91 31.71 21.20
CA SER A 739 11.80 32.77 21.69
C SER A 739 13.27 32.35 21.86
N CYS A 740 13.50 31.03 22.03
CA CYS A 740 14.85 30.47 22.13
C CYS A 740 15.52 30.29 20.76
N LEU A 741 14.84 30.54 19.64
CA LEU A 741 15.43 30.40 18.32
C LEU A 741 16.50 31.47 18.09
N PRO A 742 17.66 31.10 17.47
CA PRO A 742 18.72 32.07 17.19
C PRO A 742 18.20 33.17 16.22
N GLY A 743 18.46 34.44 16.54
CA GLY A 743 18.06 35.56 15.69
C GLY A 743 18.66 35.52 14.26
N GLU A 744 19.76 34.81 14.09
CA GLU A 744 20.39 34.56 12.79
C GLU A 744 19.59 33.60 11.92
N HIS A 745 18.75 32.74 12.55
CA HIS A 745 17.92 31.74 11.87
C HIS A 745 16.46 31.86 12.36
N PRO A 746 15.77 32.94 11.97
CA PRO A 746 14.40 33.19 12.41
C PRO A 746 13.44 32.10 11.91
N LEU A 747 12.32 31.94 12.59
CA LEU A 747 11.26 31.00 12.14
C LEU A 747 10.71 31.48 10.81
N THR A 748 10.80 30.62 9.78
CA THR A 748 10.29 30.91 8.43
C THR A 748 9.11 30.03 8.05
N MET A 749 9.01 28.87 8.66
CA MET A 749 7.95 27.90 8.40
C MET A 749 7.57 27.15 9.69
N ALA A 750 6.29 26.95 9.89
CA ALA A 750 5.75 26.04 10.91
C ALA A 750 4.83 25.02 10.24
N VAL A 751 5.12 23.74 10.43
CA VAL A 751 4.30 22.63 9.95
C VAL A 751 3.62 21.97 11.15
N HIS A 752 2.30 21.97 11.16
CA HIS A 752 1.51 21.34 12.21
C HIS A 752 1.00 19.98 11.78
N ILE A 753 1.50 18.92 12.41
CA ILE A 753 1.06 17.53 12.22
C ILE A 753 0.34 17.11 13.52
N PRO A 754 -1.00 17.05 13.53
CA PRO A 754 -1.74 16.65 14.72
C PRO A 754 -1.44 15.20 15.13
N GLN A 755 -1.13 14.98 16.42
CA GLN A 755 -0.84 13.65 16.96
C GLN A 755 -2.10 12.81 17.24
N ALA A 756 -3.26 13.43 17.36
CA ALA A 756 -4.49 12.85 17.87
C ALA A 756 -5.63 12.78 16.86
N LEU A 757 -5.36 12.45 15.59
CA LEU A 757 -6.47 12.11 14.68
C LEU A 757 -6.83 10.63 14.88
N PRO A 758 -8.03 10.31 15.40
CA PRO A 758 -8.46 8.93 15.60
C PRO A 758 -8.55 8.21 14.26
N SER A 759 -7.87 7.06 14.17
CA SER A 759 -7.84 6.22 12.97
C SER A 759 -8.99 5.21 12.89
N ASP A 760 -9.79 5.07 13.94
CA ASP A 760 -10.79 4.02 14.06
C ASP A 760 -12.20 4.45 13.62
N GLU A 761 -12.86 3.56 12.89
CA GLU A 761 -14.21 3.67 12.31
C GLU A 761 -15.36 3.66 13.34
N THR A 762 -15.14 4.00 14.60
CA THR A 762 -16.22 3.96 15.60
C THR A 762 -17.20 5.12 15.40
N ALA A 763 -18.42 4.76 15.12
CA ALA A 763 -19.51 5.56 14.60
C ALA A 763 -20.15 6.54 15.58
N SER A 764 -19.56 6.87 16.71
CA SER A 764 -19.98 8.02 17.52
C SER A 764 -18.91 8.32 18.59
N PRO A 765 -18.17 9.42 18.47
CA PRO A 765 -17.19 9.80 19.49
C PRO A 765 -17.90 10.15 20.79
N ALA A 766 -17.33 9.71 21.93
CA ALA A 766 -17.76 10.25 23.21
C ALA A 766 -17.48 11.77 23.23
N PRO A 767 -18.35 12.59 23.87
CA PRO A 767 -18.18 14.04 23.91
C PRO A 767 -16.80 14.50 24.43
N ASP A 768 -16.24 13.80 25.41
CA ASP A 768 -14.92 14.11 25.98
C ASP A 768 -13.78 13.88 24.97
N SER A 769 -13.91 12.88 24.08
CA SER A 769 -12.92 12.63 23.03
C SER A 769 -12.94 13.71 21.92
N LEU A 770 -14.10 14.30 21.66
CA LEU A 770 -14.24 15.41 20.70
C LEU A 770 -13.46 16.65 21.18
N ASP A 771 -13.64 17.04 22.44
CA ASP A 771 -12.96 18.20 23.02
C ASP A 771 -11.44 18.03 23.05
N GLU A 772 -10.97 16.84 23.41
CA GLU A 772 -9.55 16.52 23.42
C GLU A 772 -8.94 16.61 22.01
N VAL A 773 -9.60 16.03 21.03
CA VAL A 773 -9.14 16.09 19.63
C VAL A 773 -9.15 17.52 19.10
N LEU A 774 -10.23 18.28 19.30
CA LEU A 774 -10.30 19.68 18.84
C LEU A 774 -9.26 20.55 19.50
N ARG A 775 -9.02 20.37 20.81
CA ARG A 775 -7.96 21.10 21.52
C ARG A 775 -6.58 20.77 20.99
N ALA A 776 -6.26 19.48 20.80
CA ALA A 776 -4.95 19.02 20.34
C ALA A 776 -4.68 19.33 18.86
N THR A 777 -5.72 19.56 18.06
CA THR A 777 -5.61 19.87 16.62
C THR A 777 -5.86 21.33 16.32
N VAL A 778 -7.10 21.78 16.44
CA VAL A 778 -7.51 23.14 16.08
C VAL A 778 -6.95 24.16 17.07
N GLY A 779 -7.08 23.88 18.40
CA GLY A 779 -6.56 24.76 19.43
C GLY A 779 -5.05 24.96 19.34
N ALA A 780 -4.29 23.90 19.11
CA ALA A 780 -2.85 23.97 18.87
C ALA A 780 -2.50 24.77 17.61
N ALA A 781 -3.25 24.58 16.52
CA ALA A 781 -3.06 25.32 15.27
C ALA A 781 -3.40 26.81 15.42
N GLU A 782 -4.42 27.18 16.21
CA GLU A 782 -4.75 28.59 16.51
C GLU A 782 -3.67 29.27 17.37
N ILE A 783 -3.08 28.54 18.32
CA ILE A 783 -1.95 29.04 19.11
C ILE A 783 -0.74 29.27 18.19
N LEU A 784 -0.42 28.29 17.34
CA LEU A 784 0.65 28.45 16.34
C LEU A 784 0.41 29.68 15.46
N ASP A 785 -0.78 29.83 14.89
CA ASP A 785 -1.15 30.97 14.04
C ASP A 785 -0.85 32.33 14.71
N GLN A 786 -1.10 32.44 16.01
CA GLN A 786 -0.89 33.66 16.77
C GLN A 786 0.58 33.91 17.14
N GLU A 787 1.38 32.84 17.34
CA GLU A 787 2.76 32.97 17.85
C GLU A 787 3.84 33.00 16.73
N ILE A 788 3.55 32.49 15.53
CA ILE A 788 4.56 32.37 14.46
C ILE A 788 4.72 33.63 13.60
N GLY A 789 3.94 34.66 13.81
CA GLY A 789 4.03 35.92 13.05
C GLY A 789 3.89 35.76 11.53
N ALA A 790 4.87 36.22 10.75
CA ALA A 790 4.85 36.19 9.29
C ALA A 790 5.34 34.85 8.67
N ALA A 791 5.74 33.87 9.49
CA ALA A 791 6.20 32.58 8.99
C ALA A 791 5.07 31.80 8.26
N THR A 792 5.42 30.99 7.30
CA THR A 792 4.46 30.15 6.57
C THR A 792 3.87 29.08 7.47
N LEU A 793 2.54 29.02 7.57
CA LEU A 793 1.84 27.97 8.32
C LEU A 793 1.39 26.85 7.38
N VAL A 794 1.84 25.63 7.62
CA VAL A 794 1.39 24.44 6.90
C VAL A 794 0.63 23.55 7.86
N LEU A 795 -0.63 23.27 7.55
CA LEU A 795 -1.51 22.45 8.36
C LEU A 795 -1.75 21.09 7.70
N PHE A 796 -1.53 20.02 8.45
CA PHE A 796 -1.92 18.67 8.04
C PHE A 796 -3.37 18.42 8.46
N SER A 797 -4.24 18.50 7.48
CA SER A 797 -5.68 18.27 7.58
C SER A 797 -6.05 16.91 6.98
N SER A 798 -7.32 16.62 6.83
CA SER A 798 -7.84 15.35 6.32
C SER A 798 -8.91 15.57 5.26
N LEU A 799 -8.93 14.74 4.22
CA LEU A 799 -9.99 14.66 3.23
C LEU A 799 -11.39 14.47 3.89
N ALA A 800 -11.44 13.90 5.09
CA ALA A 800 -12.68 13.73 5.84
C ALA A 800 -13.41 15.07 6.07
N GLY A 801 -12.69 16.18 6.21
CA GLY A 801 -13.29 17.52 6.32
C GLY A 801 -14.11 17.93 5.10
N THR A 802 -13.78 17.40 3.91
CA THR A 802 -14.45 17.72 2.64
C THR A 802 -15.56 16.71 2.27
N VAL A 803 -15.37 15.43 2.55
CA VAL A 803 -16.28 14.37 2.06
C VAL A 803 -17.03 13.62 3.16
N GLY A 804 -16.69 13.87 4.43
CA GLY A 804 -17.20 13.13 5.59
C GLY A 804 -16.32 11.91 5.91
N GLY A 805 -16.62 11.22 7.00
CA GLY A 805 -15.89 10.08 7.53
C GLY A 805 -16.06 9.98 9.04
N ASN A 806 -14.98 9.83 9.81
CA ASN A 806 -15.05 9.95 11.26
C ASN A 806 -15.41 11.40 11.65
N GLY A 807 -16.54 11.58 12.34
CA GLY A 807 -17.13 12.90 12.64
C GLY A 807 -16.19 13.86 13.35
N THR A 808 -15.45 13.38 14.35
CA THR A 808 -14.49 14.19 15.11
C THR A 808 -13.31 14.64 14.24
N ALA A 809 -12.74 13.72 13.46
CA ALA A 809 -11.65 14.02 12.55
C ALA A 809 -12.12 14.97 11.42
N ALA A 810 -13.35 14.81 10.94
CA ALA A 810 -13.92 15.66 9.91
C ALA A 810 -14.16 17.09 10.42
N ALA A 811 -14.62 17.25 11.67
CA ALA A 811 -14.80 18.55 12.31
C ALA A 811 -13.46 19.28 12.47
N ALA A 812 -12.45 18.60 13.01
CA ALA A 812 -11.11 19.14 13.18
C ALA A 812 -10.50 19.56 11.84
N ALA A 813 -10.58 18.69 10.83
CA ALA A 813 -10.04 18.95 9.50
C ALA A 813 -10.70 20.16 8.83
N ALA A 814 -12.04 20.26 8.85
CA ALA A 814 -12.75 21.39 8.26
C ALA A 814 -12.39 22.72 8.95
N ALA A 815 -12.20 22.70 10.29
CA ALA A 815 -11.77 23.89 11.03
C ALA A 815 -10.31 24.28 10.71
N LEU A 816 -9.38 23.32 10.55
CA LEU A 816 -8.01 23.58 10.11
C LEU A 816 -7.98 24.20 8.71
N ASP A 817 -8.80 23.71 7.80
CA ASP A 817 -8.94 24.27 6.45
C ASP A 817 -9.47 25.71 6.48
N ALA A 818 -10.41 25.99 7.36
CA ALA A 818 -10.94 27.33 7.58
C ALA A 818 -9.88 28.26 8.21
N LEU A 819 -9.06 27.77 9.14
CA LEU A 819 -7.96 28.53 9.73
C LEU A 819 -6.93 28.96 8.67
N ALA A 820 -6.53 28.02 7.79
CA ALA A 820 -5.61 28.36 6.70
C ALA A 820 -6.18 29.45 5.77
N ARG A 821 -7.47 29.36 5.43
CA ARG A 821 -8.17 30.38 4.63
C ARG A 821 -8.23 31.73 5.35
N ARG A 822 -8.54 31.72 6.66
CA ARG A 822 -8.58 32.93 7.48
C ARG A 822 -7.23 33.63 7.51
N ARG A 823 -6.14 32.89 7.76
CA ARG A 823 -4.79 33.41 7.78
C ARG A 823 -4.35 33.96 6.41
N TRP A 824 -4.64 33.21 5.33
CA TRP A 824 -4.37 33.60 3.95
C TRP A 824 -5.09 34.91 3.59
N ALA A 825 -6.37 35.03 3.93
CA ALA A 825 -7.18 36.23 3.72
C ALA A 825 -6.65 37.42 4.50
N GLY A 826 -6.02 37.21 5.66
CA GLY A 826 -5.30 38.20 6.45
C GLY A 826 -3.96 38.67 5.85
N GLY A 827 -3.53 38.08 4.71
CA GLY A 827 -2.27 38.43 4.03
C GLY A 827 -1.06 37.67 4.57
N ALA A 828 -1.23 36.69 5.48
CA ALA A 828 -0.14 35.85 5.97
C ALA A 828 -0.12 34.48 5.25
N PRO A 829 1.04 33.95 4.88
CA PRO A 829 1.12 32.73 4.12
C PRO A 829 0.65 31.50 4.95
N ALA A 830 -0.29 30.74 4.37
CA ALA A 830 -0.79 29.50 4.97
C ALA A 830 -1.23 28.52 3.89
N VAL A 831 -1.07 27.23 4.16
CA VAL A 831 -1.66 26.17 3.35
C VAL A 831 -2.14 25.01 4.26
N SER A 832 -3.38 24.59 4.08
CA SER A 832 -3.90 23.36 4.66
C SER A 832 -3.91 22.26 3.62
N LEU A 833 -3.40 21.11 4.00
CA LEU A 833 -3.31 19.91 3.17
C LEU A 833 -4.30 18.88 3.68
N ALA A 834 -5.45 18.78 3.03
CA ALA A 834 -6.52 17.83 3.36
C ALA A 834 -6.17 16.43 2.80
N TRP A 835 -5.31 15.72 3.51
CA TRP A 835 -4.70 14.48 3.07
C TRP A 835 -5.71 13.33 2.94
N GLY A 836 -5.57 12.55 1.86
CA GLY A 836 -5.92 11.15 1.84
C GLY A 836 -4.96 10.31 2.70
N PRO A 837 -5.23 9.01 2.93
CA PRO A 837 -4.41 8.15 3.79
C PRO A 837 -3.02 7.91 3.20
N TRP A 838 -2.01 7.82 4.07
CA TRP A 838 -0.62 7.49 3.74
C TRP A 838 -0.30 6.03 4.06
N ALA A 839 0.57 5.39 3.27
CA ALA A 839 1.16 4.08 3.54
C ALA A 839 2.32 4.23 4.54
N LEU A 840 2.04 4.24 5.84
CA LEU A 840 3.06 4.42 6.89
C LEU A 840 3.62 3.10 7.48
N GLY A 841 3.10 1.94 7.08
CA GLY A 841 3.53 0.61 7.57
C GLY A 841 3.00 -0.51 6.69
N ASP A 842 3.27 -1.77 7.08
CA ASP A 842 2.90 -2.98 6.32
C ASP A 842 1.40 -3.30 6.33
N ALA A 843 0.62 -2.68 7.21
CA ALA A 843 -0.82 -2.88 7.24
C ALA A 843 -1.51 -2.04 6.16
N PRO A 844 -2.42 -2.62 5.35
CA PRO A 844 -3.20 -1.83 4.42
C PRO A 844 -4.09 -0.87 5.20
N SER A 845 -3.81 0.44 5.11
CA SER A 845 -4.69 1.48 5.63
C SER A 845 -6.01 1.40 4.88
N ARG A 846 -7.04 0.81 5.49
CA ARG A 846 -8.39 0.78 4.91
C ARG A 846 -9.02 2.14 5.15
N THR A 847 -9.37 2.84 4.09
CA THR A 847 -10.20 4.03 4.19
C THR A 847 -11.64 3.60 4.27
N GLY A 848 -12.38 4.08 5.26
CA GLY A 848 -13.84 3.93 5.31
C GLY A 848 -14.55 4.64 4.15
N ILE A 849 -13.83 5.39 3.32
CA ILE A 849 -14.35 6.16 2.18
C ILE A 849 -14.06 5.37 0.90
N ALA A 850 -15.10 4.80 0.33
CA ALA A 850 -14.97 4.03 -0.90
C ALA A 850 -14.52 4.92 -2.08
N GLY A 851 -13.60 4.39 -2.89
CA GLY A 851 -13.01 5.12 -4.02
C GLY A 851 -11.84 6.03 -3.62
N VAL A 852 -11.40 6.03 -2.36
CA VAL A 852 -10.18 6.73 -1.90
C VAL A 852 -9.07 5.71 -1.68
N GLY A 853 -7.99 5.84 -2.43
CA GLY A 853 -6.79 4.99 -2.34
C GLY A 853 -5.75 5.56 -1.37
N VAL A 854 -4.76 4.72 -1.03
CA VAL A 854 -3.64 5.09 -0.15
C VAL A 854 -2.53 5.74 -0.96
N LEU A 855 -1.96 6.82 -0.46
CA LEU A 855 -0.79 7.50 -1.04
C LEU A 855 0.50 6.82 -0.56
N GLY A 856 1.38 6.47 -1.48
CA GLY A 856 2.74 6.06 -1.13
C GLY A 856 3.52 7.23 -0.49
N VAL A 857 4.45 6.93 0.44
CA VAL A 857 5.22 7.97 1.15
C VAL A 857 5.94 8.91 0.17
N ARG A 858 6.57 8.38 -0.86
CA ARG A 858 7.26 9.18 -1.89
C ARG A 858 6.31 10.08 -2.68
N GLU A 859 5.10 9.61 -2.96
CA GLU A 859 4.06 10.41 -3.62
C GLU A 859 3.58 11.53 -2.71
N ALA A 860 3.35 11.22 -1.45
CA ALA A 860 2.84 12.19 -0.49
C ALA A 860 3.82 13.34 -0.26
N VAL A 861 5.13 13.09 -0.07
CA VAL A 861 6.11 14.16 0.07
C VAL A 861 6.29 14.99 -1.21
N ALA A 862 6.13 14.37 -2.39
CA ALA A 862 6.16 15.11 -3.66
C ALA A 862 4.92 16.02 -3.83
N LEU A 863 3.75 15.54 -3.40
CA LEU A 863 2.51 16.33 -3.34
C LEU A 863 2.62 17.47 -2.32
N PHE A 864 3.29 17.23 -1.18
CA PHE A 864 3.59 18.27 -0.19
C PHE A 864 4.38 19.44 -0.82
N ASP A 865 5.46 19.12 -1.51
CA ASP A 865 6.30 20.13 -2.18
C ASP A 865 5.51 20.95 -3.20
N THR A 866 4.67 20.28 -3.97
CA THR A 866 3.85 20.96 -5.00
C THR A 866 2.76 21.81 -4.37
N ALA A 867 2.11 21.30 -3.35
CA ALA A 867 1.04 22.01 -2.67
C ALA A 867 1.54 23.27 -1.94
N CYS A 868 2.73 23.20 -1.29
CA CYS A 868 3.34 24.36 -0.64
C CYS A 868 3.70 25.49 -1.62
N ARG A 869 3.88 25.18 -2.92
CA ARG A 869 4.17 26.17 -3.98
C ARG A 869 2.93 26.65 -4.72
N ALA A 870 1.80 25.98 -4.57
CA ALA A 870 0.63 26.21 -5.43
C ALA A 870 -0.05 27.57 -5.23
N GLY A 871 0.22 28.28 -4.12
CA GLY A 871 -0.41 29.58 -3.84
C GLY A 871 -1.92 29.49 -3.58
N GLU A 872 -2.37 28.39 -3.03
CA GLU A 872 -3.76 28.11 -2.67
C GLU A 872 -3.83 27.81 -1.16
N PRO A 873 -4.79 28.36 -0.42
CA PRO A 873 -4.86 28.17 1.03
C PRO A 873 -5.28 26.77 1.46
N VAL A 874 -5.97 26.01 0.61
CA VAL A 874 -6.40 24.62 0.90
C VAL A 874 -6.27 23.79 -0.35
N LEU A 875 -5.55 22.69 -0.22
CA LEU A 875 -5.38 21.68 -1.26
C LEU A 875 -5.69 20.28 -0.70
N ILE A 876 -6.10 19.40 -1.58
CA ILE A 876 -6.54 18.04 -1.23
C ILE A 876 -5.65 17.03 -1.95
N PRO A 877 -4.52 16.63 -1.33
CA PRO A 877 -3.69 15.57 -1.86
C PRO A 877 -4.32 14.21 -1.54
N ALA A 878 -4.92 13.56 -2.52
CA ALA A 878 -5.62 12.29 -2.34
C ALA A 878 -5.59 11.45 -3.62
N ARG A 879 -5.47 10.15 -3.48
CA ARG A 879 -5.62 9.22 -4.60
C ARG A 879 -7.09 8.84 -4.73
N LEU A 880 -7.72 9.15 -5.86
CA LEU A 880 -9.11 8.83 -6.13
C LEU A 880 -9.22 7.78 -7.24
N ASP A 881 -9.94 6.70 -6.97
CA ASP A 881 -10.33 5.71 -7.98
C ASP A 881 -11.64 6.13 -8.65
N LEU A 882 -11.49 6.90 -9.74
CA LEU A 882 -12.63 7.43 -10.48
C LEU A 882 -13.50 6.32 -11.09
N ALA A 883 -12.92 5.16 -11.40
CA ALA A 883 -13.68 4.02 -11.94
C ALA A 883 -14.56 3.39 -10.86
N GLU A 884 -14.04 3.25 -9.64
CA GLU A 884 -14.81 2.80 -8.48
C GLU A 884 -15.93 3.78 -8.14
N LEU A 885 -15.63 5.08 -8.09
CA LEU A 885 -16.63 6.13 -7.86
C LEU A 885 -17.72 6.11 -8.93
N ALA A 886 -17.36 5.93 -10.20
CA ALA A 886 -18.34 5.81 -11.30
C ALA A 886 -19.21 4.56 -11.16
N ARG A 887 -18.62 3.43 -10.75
CA ARG A 887 -19.36 2.19 -10.51
C ARG A 887 -20.36 2.35 -9.36
N GLN A 888 -19.98 2.99 -8.25
CA GLN A 888 -20.88 3.28 -7.14
C GLN A 888 -22.03 4.20 -7.55
N ALA A 889 -21.75 5.27 -8.31
CA ALA A 889 -22.80 6.12 -8.87
C ALA A 889 -23.77 5.32 -9.76
N GLY A 890 -23.25 4.37 -10.53
CA GLY A 890 -24.05 3.49 -11.40
C GLY A 890 -24.95 2.52 -10.64
N THR A 891 -24.56 2.10 -9.43
CA THR A 891 -25.38 1.23 -8.56
C THR A 891 -26.44 1.99 -7.74
N GLY A 892 -26.53 3.32 -7.90
CA GLY A 892 -27.47 4.18 -7.16
C GLY A 892 -27.02 4.52 -5.74
N LYS A 893 -25.79 4.20 -5.34
CA LYS A 893 -25.21 4.63 -4.08
C LYS A 893 -24.91 6.13 -4.15
N ALA A 894 -25.35 6.88 -3.14
CA ALA A 894 -25.12 8.32 -3.09
C ALA A 894 -23.63 8.62 -2.95
N LEU A 895 -23.06 9.38 -3.89
CA LEU A 895 -21.72 9.91 -3.79
C LEU A 895 -21.70 11.19 -2.94
N PRO A 896 -20.64 11.44 -2.16
CA PRO A 896 -20.39 12.74 -1.55
C PRO A 896 -20.52 13.85 -2.60
N PRO A 897 -21.17 15.00 -2.29
CA PRO A 897 -21.39 16.09 -3.25
C PRO A 897 -20.13 16.55 -3.96
N ALA A 898 -19.01 16.61 -3.24
CA ALA A 898 -17.72 17.00 -3.76
C ALA A 898 -17.23 16.12 -4.93
N PHE A 899 -17.51 14.81 -4.93
CA PHE A 899 -17.06 13.88 -5.98
C PHE A 899 -17.94 13.89 -7.25
N ARG A 900 -19.14 14.51 -7.21
CA ARG A 900 -20.10 14.45 -8.33
C ARG A 900 -19.56 15.05 -9.63
N SER A 901 -18.65 16.01 -9.57
CA SER A 901 -18.00 16.60 -10.76
C SER A 901 -16.96 15.69 -11.42
N LEU A 902 -16.34 14.79 -10.64
CA LEU A 902 -15.28 13.90 -11.11
C LEU A 902 -15.82 12.69 -11.87
N VAL A 903 -17.10 12.38 -11.68
CA VAL A 903 -17.76 11.22 -12.27
C VAL A 903 -18.80 11.69 -13.28
N ARG A 904 -18.58 11.41 -14.56
CA ARG A 904 -19.59 11.62 -15.59
C ARG A 904 -20.64 10.49 -15.47
N THR A 905 -21.73 10.76 -14.79
CA THR A 905 -22.93 9.96 -14.97
C THR A 905 -23.48 10.29 -16.37
N THR A 906 -23.31 9.37 -17.31
CA THR A 906 -23.95 9.48 -18.62
C THR A 906 -25.46 9.57 -18.37
N GLY A 907 -26.04 10.73 -18.55
CA GLY A 907 -27.45 11.05 -18.25
C GLY A 907 -28.49 10.34 -19.15
N LYS A 908 -28.16 9.18 -19.67
CA LYS A 908 -29.15 8.23 -20.21
C LYS A 908 -29.63 7.39 -19.05
N ARG A 909 -30.73 7.85 -18.44
CA ARG A 909 -31.57 7.00 -17.60
C ARG A 909 -31.90 5.74 -18.40
N THR A 910 -31.24 4.62 -18.03
CA THR A 910 -31.76 3.31 -18.46
C THR A 910 -33.22 3.30 -18.03
N ALA A 911 -34.09 3.07 -18.97
CA ALA A 911 -35.51 2.80 -18.69
C ALA A 911 -35.56 1.42 -18.01
N GLY A 912 -35.10 1.35 -16.80
CA GLY A 912 -35.00 0.18 -15.94
C GLY A 912 -35.65 0.51 -14.63
N LYS A 913 -36.72 -0.18 -14.37
CA LYS A 913 -37.40 -0.42 -13.08
C LYS A 913 -37.12 0.68 -12.03
N GLY A 914 -37.96 1.74 -12.04
CA GLY A 914 -37.92 2.77 -10.99
C GLY A 914 -38.00 2.10 -9.63
N LEU A 915 -37.31 2.68 -8.64
CA LEU A 915 -37.56 2.41 -7.23
C LEU A 915 -39.07 2.56 -7.01
N VAL A 916 -39.72 1.43 -6.85
CA VAL A 916 -41.19 1.35 -6.63
C VAL A 916 -41.40 1.96 -5.25
N SER A 917 -42.15 3.04 -5.14
CA SER A 917 -42.54 3.56 -3.82
C SER A 917 -43.25 2.42 -3.05
N ALA A 918 -43.12 2.39 -1.74
CA ALA A 918 -43.72 1.36 -0.89
C ALA A 918 -45.22 1.14 -1.20
N THR A 919 -45.96 2.21 -1.56
CA THR A 919 -47.36 2.16 -1.99
C THR A 919 -47.52 1.42 -3.32
N SER A 920 -46.59 1.54 -4.26
CA SER A 920 -46.67 0.85 -5.55
C SER A 920 -46.22 -0.62 -5.45
N LEU A 921 -45.36 -0.99 -4.51
CA LEU A 921 -44.99 -2.39 -4.25
C LEU A 921 -46.21 -3.17 -3.71
N ARG A 922 -46.89 -2.62 -2.70
CA ARG A 922 -48.12 -3.21 -2.15
C ARG A 922 -49.20 -3.42 -3.20
N GLN A 923 -49.49 -2.38 -3.98
CA GLN A 923 -50.51 -2.48 -5.04
C GLN A 923 -50.16 -3.55 -6.09
N ARG A 924 -48.90 -3.69 -6.40
CA ARG A 924 -48.41 -4.68 -7.35
C ARG A 924 -48.48 -6.09 -6.80
N LEU A 925 -48.05 -6.30 -5.54
CA LEU A 925 -48.17 -7.60 -4.87
C LEU A 925 -49.60 -8.03 -4.66
N ALA A 926 -50.52 -7.11 -4.34
CA ALA A 926 -51.93 -7.41 -4.19
C ALA A 926 -52.62 -7.84 -5.50
N SER A 927 -52.08 -7.47 -6.65
CA SER A 927 -52.57 -7.87 -7.98
C SER A 927 -51.97 -9.14 -8.55
N MET A 928 -50.98 -9.76 -7.87
CA MET A 928 -50.27 -10.96 -8.34
C MET A 928 -50.89 -12.25 -7.77
N ALA A 929 -50.71 -13.37 -8.46
CA ALA A 929 -51.00 -14.70 -7.91
C ALA A 929 -50.01 -15.03 -6.78
N GLU A 930 -50.40 -15.92 -5.84
CA GLU A 930 -49.61 -16.26 -4.65
C GLU A 930 -48.19 -16.71 -4.97
N ALA A 931 -48.02 -17.59 -5.96
CA ALA A 931 -46.68 -18.06 -6.40
C ALA A 931 -45.81 -16.92 -6.99
N ASP A 932 -46.40 -16.00 -7.75
CA ASP A 932 -45.71 -14.86 -8.35
C ASP A 932 -45.30 -13.81 -7.29
N ARG A 933 -46.14 -13.65 -6.24
CA ARG A 933 -45.82 -12.80 -5.08
C ARG A 933 -44.62 -13.33 -4.32
N HIS A 934 -44.63 -14.64 -4.01
CA HIS A 934 -43.55 -15.30 -3.32
C HIS A 934 -42.23 -15.15 -4.08
N GLN A 935 -42.28 -15.37 -5.40
CA GLN A 935 -41.07 -15.20 -6.24
C GLN A 935 -40.59 -13.75 -6.26
N ALA A 936 -41.47 -12.77 -6.35
CA ALA A 936 -41.11 -11.36 -6.36
C ALA A 936 -40.49 -10.89 -5.03
N LEU A 937 -40.94 -11.42 -3.89
CA LEU A 937 -40.36 -11.18 -2.58
C LEU A 937 -39.03 -11.92 -2.40
N SER A 938 -38.91 -13.15 -2.91
CA SER A 938 -37.68 -13.91 -2.93
C SER A 938 -36.57 -13.17 -3.71
N ASP A 939 -36.89 -12.67 -4.91
CA ASP A 939 -35.97 -11.87 -5.73
C ASP A 939 -35.54 -10.58 -5.01
N LEU A 940 -36.48 -9.91 -4.33
CA LEU A 940 -36.18 -8.71 -3.55
C LEU A 940 -35.23 -9.02 -2.39
N ILE A 941 -35.54 -10.04 -1.58
CA ILE A 941 -34.74 -10.40 -0.39
C ILE A 941 -33.37 -10.89 -0.82
N SER A 942 -33.26 -11.79 -1.80
CA SER A 942 -31.99 -12.29 -2.31
C SER A 942 -31.10 -11.17 -2.86
N THR A 943 -31.71 -10.20 -3.55
CA THR A 943 -31.00 -8.99 -4.02
C THR A 943 -30.46 -8.15 -2.86
N GLN A 944 -31.27 -7.95 -1.79
CA GLN A 944 -30.82 -7.18 -0.63
C GLN A 944 -29.73 -7.92 0.18
N ILE A 945 -29.85 -9.25 0.36
CA ILE A 945 -28.84 -10.10 1.00
C ILE A 945 -27.52 -10.02 0.23
N SER A 946 -27.55 -10.24 -1.08
CA SER A 946 -26.36 -10.16 -1.93
C SER A 946 -25.68 -8.80 -1.87
N ALA A 947 -26.49 -7.73 -1.82
CA ALA A 947 -25.96 -6.37 -1.71
C ALA A 947 -25.37 -6.04 -0.32
N VAL A 948 -25.81 -6.71 0.75
CA VAL A 948 -25.26 -6.54 2.11
C VAL A 948 -23.98 -7.34 2.28
N LEU A 949 -23.95 -8.58 1.77
CA LEU A 949 -22.82 -9.48 1.89
C LEU A 949 -21.76 -9.32 0.78
N GLY A 950 -22.03 -8.48 -0.23
CA GLY A 950 -21.13 -8.30 -1.37
C GLY A 950 -21.02 -9.52 -2.29
N LEU A 951 -22.07 -10.36 -2.36
CA LEU A 951 -22.11 -11.52 -3.24
C LEU A 951 -22.29 -11.10 -4.70
N GLY A 952 -21.60 -11.77 -5.62
CA GLY A 952 -21.59 -11.40 -7.04
C GLY A 952 -22.92 -11.63 -7.78
N SER A 953 -23.84 -12.44 -7.23
CA SER A 953 -25.18 -12.70 -7.80
C SER A 953 -26.20 -12.96 -6.68
N ALA A 954 -27.46 -12.59 -6.92
CA ALA A 954 -28.56 -12.93 -6.05
C ALA A 954 -28.86 -14.45 -6.03
N ASP A 955 -28.50 -15.17 -7.08
CA ASP A 955 -28.66 -16.63 -7.20
C ASP A 955 -27.74 -17.42 -6.24
N ALA A 956 -26.75 -16.76 -5.65
CA ALA A 956 -25.89 -17.36 -4.63
C ALA A 956 -26.58 -17.53 -3.28
N VAL A 957 -27.74 -16.93 -3.06
CA VAL A 957 -28.50 -17.00 -1.81
C VAL A 957 -29.49 -18.17 -1.87
N GLN A 958 -29.25 -19.18 -1.03
CA GLN A 958 -30.18 -20.32 -0.93
C GLN A 958 -31.35 -19.97 0.04
N PRO A 959 -32.62 -20.19 -0.33
CA PRO A 959 -33.76 -19.81 0.49
C PRO A 959 -33.79 -20.39 1.91
N ASN A 960 -33.27 -21.62 2.09
CA ASN A 960 -33.30 -22.36 3.35
C ASN A 960 -32.00 -22.25 4.14
N GLN A 961 -31.04 -21.44 3.72
CA GLN A 961 -29.76 -21.31 4.40
C GLN A 961 -29.87 -20.32 5.57
N ILE A 962 -29.34 -20.67 6.74
CA ILE A 962 -29.39 -19.82 7.92
C ILE A 962 -28.53 -18.57 7.70
N PHE A 963 -29.03 -17.37 8.08
CA PHE A 963 -28.32 -16.12 7.93
C PHE A 963 -26.89 -16.12 8.50
N ARG A 964 -26.68 -16.82 9.61
CA ARG A 964 -25.33 -16.98 10.21
C ARG A 964 -24.37 -17.76 9.32
N GLU A 965 -24.86 -18.75 8.57
CA GLU A 965 -24.06 -19.54 7.61
C GLU A 965 -23.80 -18.77 6.33
N LEU A 966 -24.67 -17.83 5.97
CA LEU A 966 -24.46 -16.88 4.89
C LEU A 966 -23.40 -15.83 5.22
N GLY A 967 -22.96 -15.75 6.50
CA GLY A 967 -21.93 -14.80 6.94
C GLY A 967 -22.49 -13.51 7.55
N PHE A 968 -23.76 -13.50 7.96
CA PHE A 968 -24.33 -12.34 8.66
C PHE A 968 -23.82 -12.24 10.10
N ASP A 969 -23.39 -11.06 10.48
CA ASP A 969 -23.18 -10.63 11.86
C ASP A 969 -24.31 -9.67 12.32
N SER A 970 -24.25 -9.20 13.55
CA SER A 970 -25.27 -8.32 14.11
C SER A 970 -25.41 -6.98 13.34
N LEU A 971 -24.33 -6.48 12.74
CA LEU A 971 -24.33 -5.21 12.00
C LEU A 971 -24.89 -5.38 10.60
N SER A 972 -24.53 -6.44 9.91
CA SER A 972 -25.05 -6.78 8.59
C SER A 972 -26.54 -7.13 8.63
N ILE A 973 -27.01 -7.77 9.71
CA ILE A 973 -28.45 -8.00 9.96
C ILE A 973 -29.21 -6.67 10.09
N LEU A 974 -28.69 -5.72 10.87
CA LEU A 974 -29.28 -4.39 10.99
C LEU A 974 -29.30 -3.64 9.65
N THR A 975 -28.26 -3.79 8.87
CA THR A 975 -28.18 -3.19 7.52
C THR A 975 -29.24 -3.80 6.59
N LEU A 976 -29.39 -5.12 6.60
CA LEU A 976 -30.43 -5.82 5.84
C LEU A 976 -31.82 -5.33 6.24
N ARG A 977 -32.13 -5.26 7.54
CA ARG A 977 -33.40 -4.73 8.07
C ARG A 977 -33.68 -3.32 7.54
N ASN A 978 -32.72 -2.41 7.63
CA ASN A 978 -32.91 -1.03 7.20
C ASN A 978 -33.19 -0.93 5.70
N ARG A 979 -32.54 -1.76 4.90
CA ARG A 979 -32.77 -1.84 3.45
C ARG A 979 -34.14 -2.40 3.12
N LEU A 980 -34.57 -3.44 3.83
CA LEU A 980 -35.92 -4.02 3.66
C LEU A 980 -36.99 -3.04 4.10
N ASN A 981 -36.81 -2.32 5.22
CA ASN A 981 -37.72 -1.25 5.63
C ASN A 981 -37.89 -0.18 4.54
N SER A 982 -36.76 0.24 3.93
CA SER A 982 -36.79 1.22 2.83
C SER A 982 -37.48 0.69 1.56
N ALA A 983 -37.32 -0.60 1.26
CA ALA A 983 -37.88 -1.21 0.05
C ALA A 983 -39.34 -1.55 0.19
N THR A 984 -39.80 -1.97 1.38
CA THR A 984 -41.18 -2.46 1.63
C THR A 984 -42.07 -1.41 2.26
N GLY A 985 -41.50 -0.37 2.92
CA GLY A 985 -42.22 0.60 3.74
C GLY A 985 -42.80 0.02 5.04
N LEU A 986 -42.36 -1.19 5.41
CA LEU A 986 -42.66 -1.80 6.71
C LEU A 986 -41.67 -1.31 7.76
N ARG A 987 -42.03 -1.44 9.02
CA ARG A 987 -41.12 -1.28 10.17
C ARG A 987 -40.87 -2.67 10.76
N LEU A 988 -39.80 -3.31 10.32
CA LEU A 988 -39.41 -4.61 10.84
C LEU A 988 -38.63 -4.41 12.16
N ASP A 989 -39.06 -5.15 13.18
CA ASP A 989 -38.39 -5.15 14.49
C ASP A 989 -37.00 -5.81 14.38
N THR A 990 -36.05 -5.35 15.16
CA THR A 990 -34.71 -5.93 15.20
C THR A 990 -34.74 -7.36 15.70
N SER A 991 -35.59 -7.67 16.66
CA SER A 991 -35.76 -9.01 17.21
C SER A 991 -36.31 -10.00 16.18
N LEU A 992 -37.10 -9.54 15.22
CA LEU A 992 -37.63 -10.34 14.13
C LEU A 992 -36.52 -10.98 13.28
N MET A 993 -35.48 -10.18 12.97
CA MET A 993 -34.36 -10.64 12.15
C MET A 993 -33.49 -11.71 12.85
N PHE A 994 -33.61 -11.83 14.17
CA PHE A 994 -32.94 -12.90 14.94
C PHE A 994 -33.86 -14.14 15.12
N HIS A 995 -35.18 -13.98 14.96
CA HIS A 995 -36.14 -15.08 15.08
C HIS A 995 -36.40 -15.76 13.71
N GLN A 996 -36.32 -15.01 12.62
CA GLN A 996 -36.43 -15.52 11.27
C GLN A 996 -35.04 -15.98 10.83
N SER A 997 -34.77 -17.30 10.89
CA SER A 997 -33.43 -17.83 10.72
C SER A 997 -32.97 -17.94 9.27
N THR A 998 -33.91 -17.94 8.32
CA THR A 998 -33.63 -18.16 6.89
C THR A 998 -34.26 -17.07 6.02
N PRO A 999 -33.82 -16.87 4.77
CA PRO A 999 -34.48 -16.02 3.80
C PRO A 999 -35.94 -16.37 3.56
N ASP A 1000 -36.28 -17.65 3.55
CA ASP A 1000 -37.64 -18.12 3.30
C ASP A 1000 -38.59 -17.77 4.44
N ASP A 1001 -38.17 -17.93 5.70
CA ASP A 1001 -38.94 -17.45 6.87
C ASP A 1001 -39.24 -15.96 6.77
N LEU A 1002 -38.25 -15.19 6.31
CA LEU A 1002 -38.38 -13.73 6.14
C LEU A 1002 -39.31 -13.36 4.99
N ILE A 1003 -39.33 -14.14 3.89
CA ILE A 1003 -40.27 -13.97 2.77
C ILE A 1003 -41.70 -14.16 3.26
N GLN A 1004 -41.96 -15.24 3.96
CA GLN A 1004 -43.30 -15.56 4.48
C GLN A 1004 -43.80 -14.46 5.43
N HIS A 1005 -42.94 -13.99 6.32
CA HIS A 1005 -43.28 -12.90 7.23
C HIS A 1005 -43.59 -11.59 6.49
N LEU A 1006 -42.77 -11.21 5.49
CA LEU A 1006 -43.01 -10.01 4.69
C LEU A 1006 -44.27 -10.12 3.84
N GLU A 1007 -44.57 -11.29 3.30
CA GLU A 1007 -45.77 -11.53 2.56
C GLU A 1007 -47.04 -11.29 3.42
N GLN A 1008 -47.05 -11.86 4.63
CA GLN A 1008 -48.10 -11.66 5.59
C GLN A 1008 -48.22 -10.20 6.03
N ALA A 1009 -47.15 -9.54 6.41
CA ALA A 1009 -47.15 -8.15 6.88
C ALA A 1009 -47.50 -7.11 5.81
N LEU A 1010 -47.29 -7.42 4.52
CA LEU A 1010 -47.63 -6.56 3.39
C LEU A 1010 -49.12 -6.70 2.95
N LEU A 1011 -49.75 -7.84 3.22
CA LEU A 1011 -51.14 -8.11 2.87
C LEU A 1011 -52.16 -7.79 3.99
N GLU A 1012 -51.74 -7.90 5.27
CA GLU A 1012 -52.60 -7.65 6.44
C GLU A 1012 -52.81 -6.16 6.77
N LYS A 1013 -52.10 -5.24 6.17
CA LYS A 1013 -52.23 -3.78 6.33
C LYS A 1013 -52.57 -3.09 5.00
#